data_76837ca5fd59e8d3f6016aaf2dabb24e
#
_entry.id   76837ca5fd59e8d3f6016aaf2dabb24e
#
_cell.length_a   1.000
_cell.length_b   1.000
_cell.length_c   1.000
_cell.angle_alpha   90.00
_cell.angle_beta   90.00
_cell.angle_gamma   90.00
#
_symmetry.space_group_name_H-M   'P 1'
#
loop_
_entity.id
_entity.type
_entity.pdbx_description
1 polymer ?
#
loop_
_entity_poly.entity_id
_entity_poly.type
_entity_poly.pdbx_seq_one_letter_code
_entity_poly.pdbx_strand_id
1 'polypeptide(L)'
;MSFFEGLNDSQKEAIMHIDGAMLILAGAGSGKTKTITTRLAYLIDHVGIPAQNTLTLTFTNKAANVMKTRALALLQDQNLHNPLLCTFHKFGLLFLRLYSERINRANNFVIIDTDDKKKILKDLASENLQSSLASIGAYISNFKNQSKSAQEIRKELEFLKDEKNKNYEEIIHLYEQYEHFLIQNNFMDFDDLLMLTNKILEDEQFAKEQSQKYTYITVDEYQDTNTLQYQILKKLCTSHENICVVGDDDQSIYGWRGAKIENILNFKEQFNNVKLVKLEQNYRSTSAILQAANELIEHNRKRLGKTLICTKDEGEEITILQNDDEKIESFKVAREVSKLLNSGINPSEIAILYRVNALSRALEEAFSKEKIPFKLLSGIRFYERAEIKDIISYLRLLSNLNDDYSFKRIINRPKRNFGNASLEKLEKYAKENHLSLFESLCALQGSGFFSKKTDKELEKFILSIHKIKEKDDLLAMILALEEEFKIKEFYKDNPEGEDKLLNIDELYANLKDKITHGNYNGLDDILNEISLLNEQDGLDKESICIMSIHASKGLEFDYVFIIGLEEGFFPLTSESSNIEEERRLAYVAITRAKKKLYLSYANSRFYKGSRTRLEKSRFFGESNVIKKELTLDHQKNCYKKGDLIKHKIFGIGRVTGVSKIGAEEKLTINFGGIERMIMSSFVEKVI
;
A
#
# COMPACT_ATOMS: atom_id res chain seq x y z
N MET A 1 31.66 14.22 12.12
CA MET A 1 30.95 14.76 10.92
C MET A 1 30.10 15.95 11.33
N SER A 2 30.05 17.00 10.52
CA SER A 2 29.13 18.10 10.81
C SER A 2 27.71 17.65 10.49
N PHE A 3 26.82 17.56 11.50
CA PHE A 3 25.39 17.23 11.31
C PHE A 3 24.69 18.16 10.31
N PHE A 4 25.24 19.31 10.03
CA PHE A 4 24.63 20.37 9.22
C PHE A 4 25.10 20.43 7.78
N GLU A 5 25.98 19.52 7.36
CA GLU A 5 26.49 19.53 6.00
C GLU A 5 25.41 19.19 4.97
N GLY A 6 25.28 20.04 3.95
CA GLY A 6 24.28 19.89 2.88
C GLY A 6 22.82 20.07 3.35
N LEU A 7 22.59 20.79 4.44
CA LEU A 7 21.27 21.19 4.91
C LEU A 7 21.02 22.68 4.67
N ASN A 8 19.79 23.03 4.30
CA ASN A 8 19.35 24.42 4.25
C ASN A 8 19.00 24.96 5.64
N ASP A 9 18.74 26.27 5.74
CA ASP A 9 18.55 26.94 7.03
C ASP A 9 17.27 26.46 7.75
N SER A 10 16.16 26.22 7.02
CA SER A 10 14.93 25.67 7.61
C SER A 10 15.14 24.26 8.15
N GLN A 11 15.92 23.43 7.47
CA GLN A 11 16.27 22.09 7.94
C GLN A 11 17.14 22.14 9.19
N LYS A 12 18.13 23.07 9.24
CA LYS A 12 18.97 23.32 10.43
C LYS A 12 18.10 23.80 11.61
N GLU A 13 17.20 24.75 11.37
CA GLU A 13 16.26 25.23 12.37
C GLU A 13 15.44 24.11 12.99
N ALA A 14 14.88 23.21 12.15
CA ALA A 14 14.12 22.06 12.60
C ALA A 14 14.95 21.05 13.41
N ILE A 15 16.23 20.87 13.08
CA ILE A 15 17.12 19.94 13.79
C ILE A 15 17.52 20.53 15.15
N MET A 16 17.81 21.83 15.23
CA MET A 16 18.26 22.50 16.45
C MET A 16 17.14 22.78 17.46
N HIS A 17 15.87 22.71 17.07
CA HIS A 17 14.76 22.84 18.01
C HIS A 17 14.63 21.57 18.85
N ILE A 18 15.03 21.60 20.11
CA ILE A 18 15.13 20.43 20.99
C ILE A 18 13.80 20.19 21.71
N ASP A 19 13.40 21.08 22.59
CA ASP A 19 12.27 20.90 23.49
C ASP A 19 10.98 21.56 22.98
N GLY A 20 9.84 20.98 23.35
CA GLY A 20 8.51 21.46 23.00
C GLY A 20 7.97 20.87 21.71
N ALA A 21 6.71 21.20 21.39
CA ALA A 21 6.02 20.73 20.21
C ALA A 21 6.47 21.46 18.95
N MET A 22 6.73 20.69 17.88
CA MET A 22 7.13 21.23 16.58
C MET A 22 6.34 20.59 15.45
N LEU A 23 5.83 21.41 14.54
CA LEU A 23 5.28 21.00 13.26
C LEU A 23 6.25 21.37 12.13
N ILE A 24 6.80 20.38 11.45
CA ILE A 24 7.55 20.55 10.22
C ILE A 24 6.58 20.37 9.06
N LEU A 25 6.15 21.45 8.45
CA LEU A 25 5.33 21.43 7.24
C LEU A 25 6.25 21.29 6.03
N ALA A 26 6.34 20.08 5.49
CA ALA A 26 7.37 19.72 4.53
C ALA A 26 6.75 19.24 3.20
N GLY A 27 6.92 20.03 2.15
CA GLY A 27 6.43 19.68 0.83
C GLY A 27 7.09 18.44 0.22
N ALA A 28 6.53 17.98 -0.91
CA ALA A 28 7.13 16.89 -1.67
C ALA A 28 8.59 17.20 -2.02
N GLY A 29 9.50 16.23 -1.89
CA GLY A 29 10.90 16.38 -2.28
C GLY A 29 11.72 17.42 -1.49
N SER A 30 11.24 17.87 -0.32
CA SER A 30 11.92 18.89 0.52
C SER A 30 12.96 18.34 1.50
N GLY A 31 13.24 17.03 1.44
CA GLY A 31 14.24 16.41 2.31
C GLY A 31 13.70 16.05 3.71
N LYS A 32 12.38 15.82 3.88
CA LYS A 32 11.74 15.35 5.13
C LYS A 32 12.56 14.29 5.85
N THR A 33 12.77 13.16 5.18
CA THR A 33 13.48 12.00 5.77
C THR A 33 14.90 12.36 6.22
N LYS A 34 15.63 13.17 5.44
CA LYS A 34 16.98 13.64 5.83
C LYS A 34 16.92 14.48 7.10
N THR A 35 15.95 15.40 7.19
CA THR A 35 15.78 16.25 8.37
C THR A 35 15.44 15.43 9.61
N ILE A 36 14.49 14.48 9.52
CA ILE A 36 14.08 13.61 10.64
C ILE A 36 15.26 12.76 11.14
N THR A 37 15.95 12.09 10.23
CA THR A 37 17.05 11.18 10.60
C THR A 37 18.25 11.93 11.17
N THR A 38 18.56 13.10 10.62
CA THR A 38 19.61 13.97 11.18
C THR A 38 19.22 14.52 12.53
N ARG A 39 17.95 14.95 12.73
CA ARG A 39 17.46 15.39 14.03
C ARG A 39 17.56 14.26 15.07
N LEU A 40 17.16 13.05 14.74
CA LEU A 40 17.26 11.91 15.65
C LEU A 40 18.71 11.66 16.07
N ALA A 41 19.64 11.63 15.12
CA ALA A 41 21.06 11.48 15.40
C ALA A 41 21.62 12.67 16.24
N TYR A 42 21.19 13.89 15.95
CA TYR A 42 21.56 15.10 16.73
C TYR A 42 21.09 15.04 18.19
N LEU A 43 19.84 14.60 18.42
CA LEU A 43 19.30 14.42 19.78
C LEU A 43 20.11 13.39 20.58
N ILE A 44 20.51 12.29 19.94
CA ILE A 44 21.24 11.21 20.59
C ILE A 44 22.70 11.62 20.85
N ASP A 45 23.45 11.97 19.82
CA ASP A 45 24.92 12.15 19.90
C ASP A 45 25.32 13.52 20.40
N HIS A 46 24.57 14.58 20.08
CA HIS A 46 24.95 15.95 20.43
C HIS A 46 24.26 16.45 21.71
N VAL A 47 22.95 16.20 21.84
CA VAL A 47 22.18 16.60 23.01
C VAL A 47 22.35 15.60 24.17
N GLY A 48 22.68 14.32 23.84
CA GLY A 48 22.91 13.28 24.84
C GLY A 48 21.64 12.58 25.31
N ILE A 49 20.56 12.62 24.52
CA ILE A 49 19.32 11.90 24.84
C ILE A 49 19.53 10.39 24.64
N PRO A 50 19.28 9.57 25.66
CA PRO A 50 19.38 8.12 25.48
C PRO A 50 18.50 7.63 24.35
N ALA A 51 19.03 6.81 23.44
CA ALA A 51 18.31 6.33 22.26
C ALA A 51 16.98 5.63 22.61
N GLN A 52 16.93 4.93 23.71
CA GLN A 52 15.73 4.25 24.25
C GLN A 52 14.61 5.21 24.70
N ASN A 53 14.93 6.47 24.90
CA ASN A 53 13.97 7.52 25.26
C ASN A 53 13.43 8.23 24.02
N THR A 54 13.87 7.86 22.83
CA THR A 54 13.37 8.37 21.56
C THR A 54 12.39 7.38 20.92
N LEU A 55 11.29 7.90 20.35
CA LEU A 55 10.32 7.14 19.60
C LEU A 55 10.10 7.83 18.25
N THR A 56 10.39 7.14 17.15
CA THR A 56 10.11 7.65 15.79
C THR A 56 9.10 6.75 15.11
N LEU A 57 7.96 7.32 14.71
CA LEU A 57 6.85 6.61 14.09
C LEU A 57 6.67 7.05 12.63
N THR A 58 6.39 6.08 11.74
CA THR A 58 6.09 6.30 10.34
C THR A 58 4.99 5.35 9.85
N PHE A 59 4.59 5.44 8.56
CA PHE A 59 3.46 4.65 8.02
C PHE A 59 3.88 3.33 7.39
N THR A 60 5.09 3.22 6.84
CA THR A 60 5.54 2.01 6.12
C THR A 60 6.80 1.44 6.72
N ASN A 61 6.92 0.10 6.71
CA ASN A 61 8.11 -0.59 7.19
C ASN A 61 9.35 -0.21 6.37
N LYS A 62 9.19 -0.01 5.05
CA LYS A 62 10.26 0.45 4.17
C LYS A 62 10.81 1.82 4.62
N ALA A 63 9.91 2.79 4.89
CA ALA A 63 10.32 4.09 5.41
C ALA A 63 11.04 3.95 6.76
N ALA A 64 10.49 3.14 7.68
CA ALA A 64 11.09 2.85 8.97
C ALA A 64 12.51 2.28 8.84
N ASN A 65 12.71 1.28 7.99
CA ASN A 65 14.00 0.65 7.77
C ASN A 65 15.01 1.62 7.13
N VAL A 66 14.60 2.38 6.10
CA VAL A 66 15.45 3.39 5.47
C VAL A 66 15.84 4.49 6.45
N MET A 67 14.90 4.97 7.26
CA MET A 67 15.19 5.97 8.29
C MET A 67 16.14 5.41 9.35
N LYS A 68 15.91 4.19 9.82
CA LYS A 68 16.76 3.52 10.79
C LYS A 68 18.19 3.39 10.28
N THR A 69 18.38 2.85 9.08
CA THR A 69 19.69 2.71 8.45
C THR A 69 20.40 4.06 8.32
N ARG A 70 19.69 5.11 7.88
CA ARG A 70 20.26 6.45 7.73
C ARG A 70 20.60 7.08 9.09
N ALA A 71 19.75 6.95 10.09
CA ALA A 71 20.02 7.47 11.43
C ALA A 71 21.23 6.79 12.07
N LEU A 72 21.30 5.45 12.00
CA LEU A 72 22.45 4.69 12.51
C LEU A 72 23.76 5.04 11.80
N ALA A 73 23.72 5.30 10.49
CA ALA A 73 24.91 5.74 9.74
C ALA A 73 25.44 7.11 10.16
N LEU A 74 24.60 7.95 10.81
CA LEU A 74 25.00 9.27 11.33
C LEU A 74 25.52 9.21 12.75
N LEU A 75 25.20 8.16 13.52
CA LEU A 75 25.63 8.00 14.92
C LEU A 75 27.09 7.57 14.99
N GLN A 76 27.83 8.15 16.00
CA GLN A 76 29.26 7.87 16.18
C GLN A 76 29.50 6.44 16.68
N ASP A 77 28.65 5.95 17.58
CA ASP A 77 28.70 4.58 18.08
C ASP A 77 27.40 3.82 17.81
N GLN A 78 27.40 3.05 16.74
CA GLN A 78 26.26 2.27 16.28
C GLN A 78 25.86 1.11 17.20
N ASN A 79 26.78 0.63 18.03
CA ASN A 79 26.55 -0.51 18.92
C ASN A 79 25.85 -0.14 20.22
N LEU A 80 26.01 1.10 20.67
CA LEU A 80 25.41 1.59 21.92
C LEU A 80 24.01 2.20 21.74
N HIS A 81 23.63 2.53 20.51
CA HIS A 81 22.43 3.31 20.23
C HIS A 81 21.48 2.56 19.29
N ASN A 82 20.36 2.08 19.79
CA ASN A 82 19.31 1.46 19.00
C ASN A 82 17.98 2.17 19.24
N PRO A 83 17.72 3.31 18.58
CA PRO A 83 16.48 4.05 18.74
C PRO A 83 15.28 3.24 18.23
N LEU A 84 14.13 3.37 18.91
CA LEU A 84 12.89 2.74 18.44
C LEU A 84 12.31 3.54 17.27
N LEU A 85 12.51 3.02 16.07
CA LEU A 85 12.02 3.57 14.82
C LEU A 85 11.19 2.51 14.09
N CYS A 86 9.87 2.71 14.02
CA CYS A 86 8.94 1.70 13.51
C CYS A 86 7.63 2.32 13.00
N THR A 87 6.72 1.49 12.50
CA THR A 87 5.35 1.90 12.18
C THR A 87 4.48 1.94 13.43
N PHE A 88 3.35 2.69 13.38
CA PHE A 88 2.36 2.69 14.46
C PHE A 88 1.90 1.28 14.85
N HIS A 89 1.61 0.42 13.86
CA HIS A 89 1.19 -0.96 14.12
C HIS A 89 2.32 -1.80 14.74
N LYS A 90 3.57 -1.62 14.29
CA LYS A 90 4.72 -2.29 14.93
C LYS A 90 4.94 -1.81 16.35
N PHE A 91 4.77 -0.51 16.62
CA PHE A 91 4.78 0.03 17.97
C PHE A 91 3.69 -0.63 18.82
N GLY A 92 2.44 -0.65 18.34
CA GLY A 92 1.31 -1.29 19.02
C GLY A 92 1.58 -2.76 19.30
N LEU A 93 2.11 -3.50 18.34
CA LEU A 93 2.51 -4.91 18.51
C LEU A 93 3.53 -5.07 19.64
N LEU A 94 4.64 -4.31 19.60
CA LEU A 94 5.69 -4.39 20.63
C LEU A 94 5.16 -3.99 22.00
N PHE A 95 4.32 -2.96 22.05
CA PHE A 95 3.67 -2.50 23.27
C PHE A 95 2.74 -3.56 23.86
N LEU A 96 1.89 -4.18 23.05
CA LEU A 96 0.99 -5.25 23.48
C LEU A 96 1.74 -6.51 23.91
N ARG A 97 2.86 -6.86 23.26
CA ARG A 97 3.71 -7.99 23.72
C ARG A 97 4.25 -7.76 25.14
N LEU A 98 4.50 -6.51 25.53
CA LEU A 98 5.01 -6.17 26.87
C LEU A 98 3.89 -6.01 27.91
N TYR A 99 2.69 -5.58 27.51
CA TYR A 99 1.66 -5.11 28.44
C TYR A 99 0.28 -5.74 28.23
N SER A 100 0.16 -6.82 27.45
CA SER A 100 -1.12 -7.49 27.14
C SER A 100 -1.85 -8.02 28.38
N GLU A 101 -1.14 -8.32 29.47
CA GLU A 101 -1.73 -8.73 30.74
C GLU A 101 -2.68 -7.68 31.33
N ARG A 102 -2.45 -6.37 31.04
CA ARG A 102 -3.33 -5.28 31.47
C ARG A 102 -4.72 -5.31 30.85
N ILE A 103 -4.87 -6.07 29.76
CA ILE A 103 -6.16 -6.30 29.08
C ILE A 103 -6.57 -7.77 29.12
N ASN A 104 -6.02 -8.55 30.05
CA ASN A 104 -6.32 -9.98 30.23
C ASN A 104 -6.10 -10.81 28.93
N ARG A 105 -5.02 -10.52 28.18
CA ARG A 105 -4.62 -11.27 26.97
C ARG A 105 -3.24 -11.86 27.16
N ALA A 106 -3.03 -13.07 26.65
CA ALA A 106 -1.70 -13.66 26.62
C ALA A 106 -0.80 -12.93 25.61
N ASN A 107 0.50 -12.83 25.92
CA ASN A 107 1.46 -12.10 25.10
C ASN A 107 1.83 -12.81 23.79
N ASN A 108 1.52 -14.11 23.66
CA ASN A 108 1.76 -14.94 22.48
C ASN A 108 0.58 -14.92 21.48
N PHE A 109 -0.20 -13.83 21.46
CA PHE A 109 -1.32 -13.69 20.52
C PHE A 109 -0.87 -13.76 19.06
N VAL A 110 -1.75 -14.23 18.18
CA VAL A 110 -1.53 -14.31 16.73
C VAL A 110 -2.23 -13.13 16.03
N ILE A 111 -1.53 -12.49 15.11
CA ILE A 111 -2.11 -11.44 14.27
C ILE A 111 -2.76 -12.07 13.05
N ILE A 112 -4.06 -11.83 12.86
CA ILE A 112 -4.81 -12.28 11.70
C ILE A 112 -4.85 -11.20 10.61
N ASP A 113 -4.86 -11.62 9.35
CA ASP A 113 -4.95 -10.72 8.21
C ASP A 113 -6.42 -10.39 7.80
N THR A 114 -6.56 -9.56 6.77
CA THR A 114 -7.88 -9.13 6.28
C THR A 114 -8.73 -10.28 5.73
N ASP A 115 -8.12 -11.30 5.12
CA ASP A 115 -8.85 -12.45 4.59
C ASP A 115 -9.26 -13.40 5.70
N ASP A 116 -8.40 -13.57 6.71
CA ASP A 116 -8.70 -14.29 7.92
C ASP A 116 -9.91 -13.63 8.63
N LYS A 117 -9.89 -12.30 8.79
CA LYS A 117 -11.01 -11.51 9.30
C LYS A 117 -12.29 -11.77 8.51
N LYS A 118 -12.24 -11.69 7.17
CA LYS A 118 -13.41 -11.96 6.31
C LYS A 118 -13.97 -13.36 6.48
N LYS A 119 -13.10 -14.37 6.59
CA LYS A 119 -13.50 -15.77 6.77
C LYS A 119 -14.15 -15.98 8.12
N ILE A 120 -13.55 -15.47 9.20
CA ILE A 120 -14.14 -15.53 10.54
C ILE A 120 -15.51 -14.85 10.57
N LEU A 121 -15.62 -13.66 10.01
CA LEU A 121 -16.90 -12.94 9.91
C LEU A 121 -17.94 -13.74 9.11
N LYS A 122 -17.53 -14.44 8.05
CA LYS A 122 -18.40 -15.28 7.24
C LYS A 122 -18.90 -16.50 8.04
N ASP A 123 -18.03 -17.12 8.82
CA ASP A 123 -18.36 -18.30 9.62
C ASP A 123 -19.29 -17.95 10.81
N LEU A 124 -19.20 -16.72 11.32
CA LEU A 124 -20.04 -16.21 12.43
C LEU A 124 -21.35 -15.57 11.95
N ALA A 125 -21.43 -15.09 10.71
CA ALA A 125 -22.56 -14.34 10.22
C ALA A 125 -23.78 -15.22 9.94
N SER A 126 -24.97 -14.70 10.27
CA SER A 126 -26.25 -15.26 9.84
C SER A 126 -26.40 -15.20 8.31
N GLU A 127 -27.27 -16.03 7.74
CA GLU A 127 -27.53 -16.08 6.29
C GLU A 127 -27.92 -14.69 5.72
N ASN A 128 -28.63 -13.88 6.49
CA ASN A 128 -29.07 -12.54 6.09
C ASN A 128 -27.92 -11.55 5.89
N LEU A 129 -26.80 -11.71 6.60
CA LEU A 129 -25.65 -10.82 6.58
C LEU A 129 -24.57 -11.22 5.55
N GLN A 130 -24.65 -12.42 5.00
CA GLN A 130 -23.59 -12.94 4.12
C GLN A 130 -23.36 -12.11 2.85
N SER A 131 -24.39 -11.44 2.32
CA SER A 131 -24.27 -10.58 1.13
C SER A 131 -23.55 -9.24 1.39
N SER A 132 -23.42 -8.83 2.66
CA SER A 132 -22.90 -7.51 3.08
C SER A 132 -21.61 -7.58 3.91
N LEU A 133 -20.97 -8.74 4.00
CA LEU A 133 -19.78 -8.99 4.85
C LEU A 133 -18.62 -8.02 4.63
N ALA A 134 -18.37 -7.59 3.39
CA ALA A 134 -17.31 -6.62 3.12
C ALA A 134 -17.59 -5.26 3.77
N SER A 135 -18.85 -4.80 3.69
CA SER A 135 -19.30 -3.55 4.34
C SER A 135 -19.28 -3.68 5.86
N ILE A 136 -19.70 -4.83 6.40
CA ILE A 136 -19.68 -5.09 7.84
C ILE A 136 -18.26 -5.10 8.38
N GLY A 137 -17.31 -5.74 7.68
CA GLY A 137 -15.90 -5.70 8.04
C GLY A 137 -15.33 -4.28 8.11
N ALA A 138 -15.76 -3.40 7.18
CA ALA A 138 -15.40 -1.99 7.18
C ALA A 138 -16.04 -1.22 8.37
N TYR A 139 -17.30 -1.51 8.72
CA TYR A 139 -17.96 -0.92 9.91
C TYR A 139 -17.22 -1.32 11.19
N ILE A 140 -16.89 -2.61 11.37
CA ILE A 140 -16.12 -3.08 12.53
C ILE A 140 -14.77 -2.38 12.63
N SER A 141 -14.03 -2.27 11.50
CA SER A 141 -12.76 -1.52 11.48
C SER A 141 -12.97 -0.05 11.85
N ASN A 142 -14.02 0.60 11.37
CA ASN A 142 -14.32 1.98 11.73
C ASN A 142 -14.64 2.14 13.22
N PHE A 143 -15.38 1.21 13.83
CA PHE A 143 -15.65 1.21 15.26
C PHE A 143 -14.37 1.06 16.08
N LYS A 144 -13.52 0.09 15.72
CA LYS A 144 -12.20 -0.10 16.37
C LYS A 144 -11.32 1.14 16.23
N ASN A 145 -11.32 1.79 15.06
CA ASN A 145 -10.56 3.03 14.83
C ASN A 145 -11.11 4.25 15.58
N GLN A 146 -12.33 4.15 16.14
CA GLN A 146 -12.88 5.13 17.09
C GLN A 146 -12.66 4.71 18.55
N SER A 147 -11.89 3.64 18.81
CA SER A 147 -11.67 3.04 20.13
C SER A 147 -12.96 2.54 20.79
N LYS A 148 -13.93 2.08 20.00
CA LYS A 148 -15.23 1.62 20.47
C LYS A 148 -15.37 0.11 20.38
N SER A 149 -15.60 -0.54 21.52
CA SER A 149 -16.01 -1.94 21.59
C SER A 149 -17.48 -2.09 21.17
N ALA A 150 -17.90 -3.32 20.87
CA ALA A 150 -19.27 -3.61 20.52
C ALA A 150 -20.26 -3.22 21.65
N GLN A 151 -19.86 -3.40 22.92
CA GLN A 151 -20.68 -3.02 24.08
C GLN A 151 -20.87 -1.51 24.19
N GLU A 152 -19.83 -0.70 23.90
CA GLU A 152 -19.91 0.78 23.92
C GLU A 152 -20.85 1.28 22.82
N ILE A 153 -20.76 0.69 21.62
CA ILE A 153 -21.65 1.05 20.51
C ILE A 153 -23.11 0.67 20.84
N ARG A 154 -23.34 -0.51 21.44
CA ARG A 154 -24.67 -0.92 21.87
C ARG A 154 -25.29 0.10 22.83
N LYS A 155 -24.54 0.58 23.84
CA LYS A 155 -24.99 1.63 24.76
C LYS A 155 -25.32 2.92 24.03
N GLU A 156 -24.50 3.36 23.07
CA GLU A 156 -24.79 4.57 22.29
C GLU A 156 -26.10 4.45 21.50
N LEU A 157 -26.39 3.28 20.90
CA LEU A 157 -27.63 3.05 20.14
C LEU A 157 -28.87 2.97 21.01
N GLU A 158 -28.80 2.47 22.26
CA GLU A 158 -29.90 2.49 23.19
C GLU A 158 -30.39 3.93 23.50
N PHE A 159 -29.50 4.92 23.39
CA PHE A 159 -29.84 6.35 23.53
C PHE A 159 -30.48 6.95 22.25
N LEU A 160 -30.28 6.35 21.08
CA LEU A 160 -30.66 6.93 19.77
C LEU A 160 -32.01 6.44 19.23
N LYS A 161 -32.86 5.80 20.00
CA LYS A 161 -34.27 5.35 19.72
C LYS A 161 -34.79 5.58 18.30
N ASP A 162 -34.17 5.00 17.27
CA ASP A 162 -34.59 5.17 15.87
C ASP A 162 -34.93 3.81 15.23
N GLU A 163 -36.11 3.71 14.58
CA GLU A 163 -36.63 2.45 14.00
C GLU A 163 -35.78 1.88 12.82
N LYS A 164 -34.79 2.62 12.33
CA LYS A 164 -33.85 2.15 11.31
C LYS A 164 -32.81 1.15 11.85
N ASN A 165 -32.86 0.78 13.11
CA ASN A 165 -31.77 0.11 13.84
C ASN A 165 -31.70 -1.42 13.73
N LYS A 166 -32.63 -2.14 13.08
CA LYS A 166 -32.55 -3.62 13.03
C LYS A 166 -31.28 -4.14 12.38
N ASN A 167 -30.83 -3.53 11.26
CA ASN A 167 -29.62 -3.96 10.60
C ASN A 167 -28.35 -3.61 11.42
N TYR A 168 -28.40 -2.55 12.20
CA TYR A 168 -27.29 -2.16 13.09
C TYR A 168 -27.15 -3.10 14.29
N GLU A 169 -28.24 -3.56 14.87
CA GLU A 169 -28.22 -4.53 15.97
C GLU A 169 -27.58 -5.86 15.54
N GLU A 170 -27.90 -6.36 14.34
CA GLU A 170 -27.27 -7.57 13.80
C GLU A 170 -25.76 -7.36 13.57
N ILE A 171 -25.35 -6.20 13.09
CA ILE A 171 -23.92 -5.86 12.89
C ILE A 171 -23.19 -5.81 14.22
N ILE A 172 -23.78 -5.21 15.26
CA ILE A 172 -23.20 -5.14 16.60
C ILE A 172 -23.11 -6.53 17.23
N HIS A 173 -24.15 -7.33 17.08
CA HIS A 173 -24.12 -8.71 17.57
C HIS A 173 -23.02 -9.53 16.89
N LEU A 174 -22.85 -9.39 15.58
CA LEU A 174 -21.74 -10.02 14.86
C LEU A 174 -20.38 -9.49 15.32
N TYR A 175 -20.28 -8.20 15.62
CA TYR A 175 -19.06 -7.61 16.17
C TYR A 175 -18.73 -8.18 17.56
N GLU A 176 -19.72 -8.32 18.46
CA GLU A 176 -19.56 -8.99 19.77
C GLU A 176 -19.06 -10.43 19.61
N GLN A 177 -19.67 -11.20 18.70
CA GLN A 177 -19.25 -12.57 18.41
C GLN A 177 -17.81 -12.60 17.87
N TYR A 178 -17.45 -11.65 17.01
CA TYR A 178 -16.11 -11.53 16.46
C TYR A 178 -15.08 -11.18 17.54
N GLU A 179 -15.36 -10.19 18.41
CA GLU A 179 -14.48 -9.86 19.54
C GLU A 179 -14.30 -11.07 20.47
N HIS A 180 -15.39 -11.78 20.77
CA HIS A 180 -15.35 -12.97 21.60
C HIS A 180 -14.50 -14.09 20.97
N PHE A 181 -14.66 -14.32 19.67
CA PHE A 181 -13.85 -15.27 18.92
C PHE A 181 -12.36 -14.92 18.97
N LEU A 182 -12.00 -13.64 18.77
CA LEU A 182 -10.63 -13.18 18.85
C LEU A 182 -10.04 -13.41 20.26
N ILE A 183 -10.82 -13.16 21.30
CA ILE A 183 -10.39 -13.36 22.68
C ILE A 183 -10.17 -14.84 22.98
N GLN A 184 -11.12 -15.70 22.62
CA GLN A 184 -11.04 -17.14 22.89
C GLN A 184 -9.85 -17.82 22.21
N ASN A 185 -9.50 -17.37 20.99
CA ASN A 185 -8.40 -17.94 20.20
C ASN A 185 -7.08 -17.18 20.39
N ASN A 186 -7.02 -16.21 21.29
CA ASN A 186 -5.89 -15.32 21.47
C ASN A 186 -5.41 -14.67 20.16
N PHE A 187 -6.36 -14.24 19.32
CA PHE A 187 -6.10 -13.54 18.06
C PHE A 187 -6.26 -12.03 18.23
N MET A 188 -5.55 -11.27 17.41
CA MET A 188 -5.72 -9.83 17.23
C MET A 188 -5.75 -9.52 15.73
N ASP A 189 -6.64 -8.64 15.27
CA ASP A 189 -6.55 -8.08 13.93
C ASP A 189 -5.69 -6.79 13.95
N PHE A 190 -5.44 -6.21 12.76
CA PHE A 190 -4.60 -5.00 12.65
C PHE A 190 -5.18 -3.82 13.43
N ASP A 191 -6.53 -3.69 13.45
CA ASP A 191 -7.18 -2.59 14.17
C ASP A 191 -6.99 -2.74 15.70
N ASP A 192 -6.97 -3.98 16.21
CA ASP A 192 -6.73 -4.28 17.63
C ASP A 192 -5.37 -3.80 18.11
N LEU A 193 -4.34 -3.85 17.28
CA LEU A 193 -3.00 -3.42 17.67
C LEU A 193 -2.98 -1.97 18.17
N LEU A 194 -3.79 -1.11 17.55
CA LEU A 194 -3.89 0.29 17.95
C LEU A 194 -4.97 0.50 19.01
N MET A 195 -6.15 -0.11 18.83
CA MET A 195 -7.27 0.03 19.76
C MET A 195 -6.89 -0.43 21.18
N LEU A 196 -6.30 -1.60 21.30
CA LEU A 196 -5.93 -2.16 22.60
C LEU A 196 -4.73 -1.40 23.22
N THR A 197 -3.78 -0.92 22.40
CA THR A 197 -2.72 -0.01 22.86
C THR A 197 -3.32 1.27 23.44
N ASN A 198 -4.28 1.89 22.74
CA ASN A 198 -4.97 3.07 23.24
C ASN A 198 -5.72 2.78 24.53
N LYS A 199 -6.37 1.62 24.64
CA LYS A 199 -7.12 1.19 25.83
C LYS A 199 -6.21 1.00 27.05
N ILE A 200 -5.04 0.39 26.90
CA ILE A 200 -4.06 0.28 27.99
C ILE A 200 -3.60 1.67 28.46
N LEU A 201 -3.42 2.60 27.52
CA LEU A 201 -3.01 3.98 27.83
C LEU A 201 -4.17 4.86 28.38
N GLU A 202 -5.38 4.34 28.59
CA GLU A 202 -6.46 5.03 29.32
C GLU A 202 -6.19 5.08 30.82
N ASP A 203 -5.37 4.20 31.36
CA ASP A 203 -4.82 4.32 32.70
C ASP A 203 -3.85 5.51 32.74
N GLU A 204 -4.27 6.62 33.35
CA GLU A 204 -3.53 7.90 33.39
C GLU A 204 -2.16 7.74 34.03
N GLN A 205 -2.05 6.95 35.11
CA GLN A 205 -0.77 6.71 35.79
C GLN A 205 0.19 5.97 34.87
N PHE A 206 -0.30 4.92 34.20
CA PHE A 206 0.50 4.16 33.27
C PHE A 206 0.88 4.96 32.00
N ALA A 207 -0.04 5.76 31.47
CA ALA A 207 0.26 6.69 30.38
C ALA A 207 1.38 7.67 30.74
N LYS A 208 1.37 8.20 31.99
CA LYS A 208 2.42 9.06 32.50
C LYS A 208 3.77 8.34 32.60
N GLU A 209 3.80 7.09 33.03
CA GLU A 209 5.02 6.25 33.06
C GLU A 209 5.58 6.04 31.65
N GLN A 210 4.71 5.74 30.68
CA GLN A 210 5.13 5.58 29.28
C GLN A 210 5.61 6.89 28.67
N SER A 211 4.97 8.02 29.02
CA SER A 211 5.40 9.34 28.60
C SER A 211 6.79 9.70 29.14
N GLN A 212 7.12 9.31 30.36
CA GLN A 212 8.46 9.48 30.94
C GLN A 212 9.50 8.57 30.28
N LYS A 213 9.09 7.45 29.73
CA LYS A 213 9.95 6.53 28.98
C LYS A 213 10.30 7.08 27.59
N TYR A 214 9.31 7.57 26.86
CA TYR A 214 9.50 8.10 25.50
C TYR A 214 9.48 9.63 25.53
N THR A 215 10.58 10.25 25.95
CA THR A 215 10.66 11.70 26.20
C THR A 215 10.77 12.54 24.92
N TYR A 216 11.17 11.95 23.79
CA TYR A 216 11.22 12.62 22.49
C TYR A 216 10.53 11.77 21.42
N ILE A 217 9.42 12.28 20.90
CA ILE A 217 8.58 11.59 19.91
C ILE A 217 8.70 12.31 18.58
N THR A 218 8.95 11.56 17.51
CA THR A 218 8.92 12.08 16.14
C THR A 218 7.92 11.26 15.32
N VAL A 219 7.06 11.92 14.54
CA VAL A 219 6.05 11.29 13.71
C VAL A 219 6.19 11.78 12.26
N ASP A 220 6.47 10.87 11.35
CA ASP A 220 6.49 11.14 9.90
C ASP A 220 5.12 10.92 9.27
N GLU A 221 4.85 11.57 8.13
CA GLU A 221 3.57 11.51 7.38
C GLU A 221 2.33 11.80 8.27
N TYR A 222 2.46 12.78 9.19
CA TYR A 222 1.44 13.04 10.22
C TYR A 222 0.04 13.35 9.67
N GLN A 223 -0.08 13.86 8.44
CA GLN A 223 -1.35 14.12 7.74
C GLN A 223 -2.16 12.84 7.46
N ASP A 224 -1.56 11.66 7.55
CA ASP A 224 -2.22 10.37 7.34
C ASP A 224 -2.67 9.70 8.63
N THR A 225 -2.45 10.35 9.79
CA THR A 225 -2.85 9.80 11.08
C THR A 225 -4.39 9.80 11.24
N ASN A 226 -4.90 8.73 11.86
CA ASN A 226 -6.29 8.63 12.26
C ASN A 226 -6.50 9.13 13.71
N THR A 227 -7.74 9.15 14.15
CA THR A 227 -8.11 9.60 15.52
C THR A 227 -7.41 8.78 16.60
N LEU A 228 -7.32 7.47 16.41
CA LEU A 228 -6.74 6.56 17.41
C LEU A 228 -5.22 6.77 17.56
N GLN A 229 -4.52 6.92 16.44
CA GLN A 229 -3.08 7.25 16.45
C GLN A 229 -2.81 8.58 17.12
N TYR A 230 -3.64 9.59 16.86
CA TYR A 230 -3.57 10.87 17.57
C TYR A 230 -3.78 10.72 19.08
N GLN A 231 -4.77 9.94 19.51
CA GLN A 231 -5.04 9.70 20.94
C GLN A 231 -3.86 9.01 21.63
N ILE A 232 -3.25 8.02 21.00
CA ILE A 232 -2.04 7.34 21.51
C ILE A 232 -0.91 8.36 21.70
N LEU A 233 -0.63 9.19 20.68
CA LEU A 233 0.40 10.23 20.78
C LEU A 233 0.12 11.23 21.90
N LYS A 234 -1.13 11.67 22.05
CA LYS A 234 -1.53 12.59 23.11
C LYS A 234 -1.27 12.01 24.50
N LYS A 235 -1.58 10.73 24.71
CA LYS A 235 -1.34 10.01 25.97
C LYS A 235 0.16 9.80 26.24
N LEU A 236 0.95 9.56 25.20
CA LEU A 236 2.41 9.47 25.32
C LEU A 236 3.10 10.82 25.56
N CYS A 237 2.38 11.95 25.42
CA CYS A 237 2.88 13.30 25.67
C CYS A 237 2.34 13.92 26.98
N THR A 238 1.76 13.14 27.90
CA THR A 238 1.15 13.65 29.12
C THR A 238 2.12 14.28 30.11
N SER A 239 3.39 13.86 30.14
CA SER A 239 4.45 14.39 31.02
C SER A 239 5.34 15.42 30.34
N HIS A 240 5.25 15.59 29.03
CA HIS A 240 6.07 16.51 28.23
C HIS A 240 5.35 16.81 26.91
N GLU A 241 5.79 17.86 26.21
CA GLU A 241 5.32 18.17 24.85
C GLU A 241 6.45 18.09 23.80
N ASN A 242 7.47 17.24 24.03
CA ASN A 242 8.58 17.08 23.09
C ASN A 242 8.15 16.16 21.93
N ILE A 243 7.25 16.67 21.11
CA ILE A 243 6.74 15.97 19.91
C ILE A 243 7.08 16.77 18.66
N CYS A 244 7.75 16.13 17.72
CA CYS A 244 8.02 16.65 16.39
C CYS A 244 7.17 15.89 15.38
N VAL A 245 6.20 16.55 14.77
CA VAL A 245 5.43 15.97 13.68
C VAL A 245 5.87 16.54 12.34
N VAL A 246 6.02 15.67 11.35
CA VAL A 246 6.41 16.03 10.01
C VAL A 246 5.34 15.56 9.05
N GLY A 247 4.89 16.44 8.17
CA GLY A 247 3.82 16.10 7.25
C GLY A 247 3.66 17.10 6.12
N ASP A 248 2.83 16.69 5.20
CA ASP A 248 2.40 17.47 4.05
C ASP A 248 0.87 17.37 3.93
N ASP A 249 0.16 18.40 4.39
CA ASP A 249 -1.30 18.48 4.33
C ASP A 249 -1.83 18.33 2.89
N ASP A 250 -1.05 18.78 1.90
CA ASP A 250 -1.37 18.63 0.48
C ASP A 250 -1.16 17.19 -0.05
N GLN A 251 -0.62 16.27 0.77
CA GLN A 251 -0.48 14.84 0.46
C GLN A 251 -1.38 13.94 1.33
N SER A 252 -2.40 14.48 2.02
CA SER A 252 -3.38 13.69 2.77
C SER A 252 -4.37 13.05 1.80
N ILE A 253 -4.19 11.75 1.52
CA ILE A 253 -4.95 10.97 0.52
C ILE A 253 -5.52 9.65 1.05
N TYR A 254 -5.51 9.45 2.36
CA TYR A 254 -6.00 8.24 3.02
C TYR A 254 -7.24 8.49 3.90
N GLY A 255 -8.05 9.52 3.57
CA GLY A 255 -9.32 9.78 4.24
C GLY A 255 -10.26 8.57 4.24
N TRP A 256 -10.30 7.82 3.15
CA TRP A 256 -11.05 6.57 3.01
C TRP A 256 -10.56 5.42 3.93
N ARG A 257 -9.33 5.51 4.48
CA ARG A 257 -8.77 4.63 5.51
C ARG A 257 -8.91 5.21 6.93
N GLY A 258 -9.67 6.29 7.09
CA GLY A 258 -9.90 6.94 8.38
C GLY A 258 -8.85 7.99 8.77
N ALA A 259 -7.92 8.35 7.89
CA ALA A 259 -7.01 9.47 8.13
C ALA A 259 -7.80 10.76 8.32
N LYS A 260 -7.35 11.59 9.26
CA LYS A 260 -7.98 12.87 9.63
C LYS A 260 -7.01 14.01 9.34
N ILE A 261 -7.23 14.72 8.25
CA ILE A 261 -6.42 15.89 7.89
C ILE A 261 -6.44 16.95 8.98
N GLU A 262 -7.54 17.02 9.73
CA GLU A 262 -7.71 17.92 10.87
C GLU A 262 -6.60 17.74 11.93
N ASN A 263 -5.99 16.55 12.04
CA ASN A 263 -4.89 16.32 12.98
C ASN A 263 -3.70 17.24 12.68
N ILE A 264 -3.30 17.38 11.42
CA ILE A 264 -2.19 18.27 11.06
C ILE A 264 -2.63 19.73 10.98
N LEU A 265 -3.85 20.00 10.48
CA LEU A 265 -4.36 21.39 10.39
C LEU A 265 -4.48 22.06 11.75
N ASN A 266 -4.96 21.31 12.75
CA ASN A 266 -5.22 21.81 14.10
C ASN A 266 -4.08 21.50 15.09
N PHE A 267 -2.91 21.07 14.63
CA PHE A 267 -1.80 20.68 15.51
C PHE A 267 -1.40 21.80 16.47
N LYS A 268 -1.45 23.04 16.02
CA LYS A 268 -1.13 24.23 16.85
C LYS A 268 -2.11 24.46 18.00
N GLU A 269 -3.32 23.93 17.92
CA GLU A 269 -4.36 24.03 18.95
C GLU A 269 -4.27 22.88 19.96
N GLN A 270 -3.56 21.82 19.60
CA GLN A 270 -3.45 20.58 20.37
C GLN A 270 -2.31 20.58 21.37
N PHE A 271 -1.27 21.40 21.14
CA PHE A 271 -0.06 21.54 21.99
C PHE A 271 0.27 22.98 22.22
N ASN A 272 1.00 23.25 23.33
CA ASN A 272 1.37 24.61 23.71
C ASN A 272 2.60 25.10 22.93
N ASN A 273 2.63 26.38 22.58
CA ASN A 273 3.80 27.03 21.96
C ASN A 273 4.43 26.30 20.79
N VAL A 274 3.61 25.75 19.90
CA VAL A 274 4.07 24.97 18.77
C VAL A 274 4.98 25.74 17.83
N LYS A 275 6.20 25.28 17.65
CA LYS A 275 7.12 25.77 16.61
C LYS A 275 6.69 25.28 15.24
N LEU A 276 6.43 26.19 14.31
CA LEU A 276 6.18 25.84 12.91
C LEU A 276 7.44 26.09 12.08
N VAL A 277 7.92 25.05 11.37
CA VAL A 277 9.00 25.15 10.39
C VAL A 277 8.48 24.71 9.03
N LYS A 278 8.68 25.51 7.97
CA LYS A 278 8.29 25.17 6.60
C LYS A 278 9.51 24.73 5.78
N LEU A 279 9.44 23.53 5.20
CA LEU A 279 10.44 23.05 4.23
C LEU A 279 9.85 23.19 2.82
N GLU A 280 10.11 24.31 2.16
CA GLU A 280 9.53 24.67 0.86
C GLU A 280 10.49 24.42 -0.30
N GLN A 281 11.79 24.31 -0.07
CA GLN A 281 12.78 24.01 -1.11
C GLN A 281 12.64 22.58 -1.61
N ASN A 282 12.35 22.41 -2.89
CA ASN A 282 12.21 21.11 -3.52
C ASN A 282 13.48 20.74 -4.28
N TYR A 283 14.04 19.58 -3.96
CA TYR A 283 15.25 19.01 -4.56
C TYR A 283 14.96 17.87 -5.56
N ARG A 284 13.66 17.55 -5.76
CA ARG A 284 13.23 16.40 -6.59
C ARG A 284 12.94 16.79 -8.03
N SER A 285 12.01 17.69 -8.23
CA SER A 285 11.36 17.94 -9.52
C SER A 285 11.87 19.22 -10.19
N THR A 286 11.71 19.31 -11.50
CA THR A 286 11.96 20.51 -12.28
C THR A 286 10.88 21.60 -12.07
N SER A 287 11.18 22.84 -12.44
CA SER A 287 10.31 24.01 -12.22
C SER A 287 8.92 23.85 -12.86
N ALA A 288 8.85 23.35 -14.10
CA ALA A 288 7.59 23.16 -14.82
C ALA A 288 6.63 22.21 -14.08
N ILE A 289 7.17 21.13 -13.50
CA ILE A 289 6.38 20.16 -12.71
C ILE A 289 5.88 20.80 -11.41
N LEU A 290 6.74 21.54 -10.72
CA LEU A 290 6.38 22.18 -9.46
C LEU A 290 5.37 23.30 -9.63
N GLN A 291 5.49 24.07 -10.70
CA GLN A 291 4.52 25.11 -11.04
C GLN A 291 3.12 24.50 -11.21
N ALA A 292 2.99 23.45 -12.03
CA ALA A 292 1.71 22.76 -12.22
C ALA A 292 1.14 22.19 -10.90
N ALA A 293 2.00 21.64 -10.03
CA ALA A 293 1.58 21.12 -8.75
C ALA A 293 1.11 22.23 -7.79
N ASN A 294 1.84 23.34 -7.70
CA ASN A 294 1.46 24.50 -6.87
C ASN A 294 0.13 25.12 -7.34
N GLU A 295 -0.01 25.41 -8.64
CA GLU A 295 -1.23 25.98 -9.20
C GLU A 295 -2.44 25.07 -8.95
N LEU A 296 -2.30 23.75 -9.16
CA LEU A 296 -3.36 22.79 -8.89
C LEU A 296 -3.82 22.85 -7.43
N ILE A 297 -2.88 22.75 -6.49
CA ILE A 297 -3.22 22.58 -5.06
C ILE A 297 -3.72 23.87 -4.41
N GLU A 298 -3.45 25.03 -4.99
CA GLU A 298 -3.97 26.32 -4.51
C GLU A 298 -5.50 26.42 -4.56
N HIS A 299 -6.16 25.59 -5.36
CA HIS A 299 -7.63 25.51 -5.41
C HIS A 299 -8.24 24.85 -4.14
N ASN A 300 -7.46 24.21 -3.29
CA ASN A 300 -7.92 23.68 -2.01
C ASN A 300 -7.99 24.76 -0.95
N ARG A 301 -9.08 24.77 -0.16
CA ARG A 301 -9.29 25.75 0.91
C ARG A 301 -8.72 25.27 2.26
N LYS A 302 -8.82 23.95 2.55
CA LYS A 302 -8.34 23.37 3.80
C LYS A 302 -6.85 23.02 3.66
N ARG A 303 -5.97 23.98 3.91
CA ARG A 303 -4.52 23.80 3.87
C ARG A 303 -3.77 24.81 4.78
N LEU A 304 -2.57 24.42 5.22
CA LEU A 304 -1.69 25.27 6.03
C LEU A 304 -0.91 26.31 5.22
N GLY A 305 -0.94 26.20 3.90
CA GLY A 305 -0.32 27.14 2.97
C GLY A 305 1.20 27.05 2.95
N LYS A 306 1.73 26.35 1.97
CA LYS A 306 3.13 26.30 1.57
C LYS A 306 3.24 26.35 0.05
N THR A 307 4.40 26.72 -0.45
CA THR A 307 4.69 26.76 -1.90
C THR A 307 6.00 26.03 -2.15
N LEU A 308 6.01 25.08 -3.12
CA LEU A 308 7.23 24.40 -3.49
C LEU A 308 8.13 25.30 -4.32
N ILE A 309 9.35 25.53 -3.86
CA ILE A 309 10.36 26.37 -4.51
C ILE A 309 11.37 25.43 -5.18
N CYS A 310 11.50 25.54 -6.50
CA CYS A 310 12.43 24.75 -7.27
C CYS A 310 13.88 25.13 -6.97
N THR A 311 14.73 24.11 -6.75
CA THR A 311 16.19 24.29 -6.63
C THR A 311 16.94 23.79 -7.87
N LYS A 312 16.20 23.29 -8.87
CA LYS A 312 16.74 22.78 -10.15
C LYS A 312 16.40 23.69 -11.30
N ASP A 313 16.85 23.29 -12.49
CA ASP A 313 16.56 23.99 -13.75
C ASP A 313 15.06 23.92 -14.12
N GLU A 314 14.69 24.70 -15.13
CA GLU A 314 13.31 24.80 -15.64
C GLU A 314 12.75 23.43 -16.06
N GLY A 315 13.61 22.59 -16.65
CA GLY A 315 13.26 21.25 -17.10
C GLY A 315 12.46 21.22 -18.39
N GLU A 316 11.99 20.03 -18.75
CA GLU A 316 11.14 19.85 -19.92
C GLU A 316 9.69 20.22 -19.63
N GLU A 317 9.01 20.79 -20.64
CA GLU A 317 7.58 21.09 -20.58
C GLU A 317 6.75 19.81 -20.37
N ILE A 318 5.62 19.94 -19.66
CA ILE A 318 4.67 18.83 -19.45
C ILE A 318 4.03 18.46 -20.80
N THR A 319 4.03 17.17 -21.12
CA THR A 319 3.45 16.66 -22.37
C THR A 319 2.02 16.19 -22.15
N ILE A 320 1.07 16.69 -22.97
CA ILE A 320 -0.33 16.26 -22.95
C ILE A 320 -0.58 15.27 -24.09
N LEU A 321 -1.16 14.11 -23.79
CA LEU A 321 -1.57 13.09 -24.74
C LEU A 321 -3.10 13.07 -24.84
N GLN A 322 -3.64 13.64 -25.90
CA GLN A 322 -5.06 13.54 -26.24
C GLN A 322 -5.32 12.29 -27.07
N ASN A 323 -6.37 11.54 -26.71
CA ASN A 323 -6.71 10.28 -27.34
C ASN A 323 -8.21 10.17 -27.62
N ASP A 324 -8.59 9.38 -28.63
CA ASP A 324 -10.01 9.19 -28.95
C ASP A 324 -10.64 8.15 -28.01
N ASP A 325 -9.86 7.13 -27.64
CA ASP A 325 -10.30 6.05 -26.74
C ASP A 325 -9.15 5.47 -25.90
N GLU A 326 -9.50 4.53 -25.01
CA GLU A 326 -8.58 3.83 -24.11
C GLU A 326 -7.51 3.00 -24.82
N LYS A 327 -7.80 2.48 -26.01
CA LYS A 327 -6.85 1.67 -26.78
C LYS A 327 -5.78 2.57 -27.42
N ILE A 328 -6.22 3.68 -27.99
CA ILE A 328 -5.32 4.68 -28.59
C ILE A 328 -4.45 5.30 -27.51
N GLU A 329 -5.02 5.59 -26.32
CA GLU A 329 -4.26 6.07 -25.16
C GLU A 329 -3.15 5.10 -24.80
N SER A 330 -3.50 3.84 -24.56
CA SER A 330 -2.54 2.80 -24.14
C SER A 330 -1.44 2.57 -25.18
N PHE A 331 -1.79 2.60 -26.47
CA PHE A 331 -0.82 2.49 -27.56
C PHE A 331 0.14 3.69 -27.63
N LYS A 332 -0.38 4.93 -27.49
CA LYS A 332 0.47 6.12 -27.47
C LYS A 332 1.40 6.14 -26.26
N VAL A 333 0.90 5.78 -25.07
CA VAL A 333 1.72 5.66 -23.87
C VAL A 333 2.83 4.61 -24.08
N ALA A 334 2.50 3.43 -24.59
CA ALA A 334 3.49 2.39 -24.89
C ALA A 334 4.55 2.86 -25.90
N ARG A 335 4.15 3.62 -26.91
CA ARG A 335 5.07 4.20 -27.92
C ARG A 335 6.01 5.23 -27.31
N GLU A 336 5.52 6.14 -26.47
CA GLU A 336 6.37 7.12 -25.78
C GLU A 336 7.35 6.43 -24.81
N VAL A 337 6.87 5.42 -24.08
CA VAL A 337 7.71 4.58 -23.24
C VAL A 337 8.79 3.87 -24.04
N SER A 338 8.45 3.27 -25.20
CA SER A 338 9.43 2.65 -26.09
C SER A 338 10.50 3.63 -26.57
N LYS A 339 10.15 4.89 -26.84
CA LYS A 339 11.13 5.94 -27.18
C LYS A 339 12.11 6.18 -26.03
N LEU A 340 11.61 6.28 -24.79
CA LEU A 340 12.45 6.46 -23.61
C LEU A 340 13.40 5.27 -23.41
N LEU A 341 12.92 4.04 -23.54
CA LEU A 341 13.74 2.84 -23.44
C LEU A 341 14.82 2.79 -24.53
N ASN A 342 14.46 3.13 -25.77
CA ASN A 342 15.39 3.19 -26.89
C ASN A 342 16.46 4.30 -26.73
N SER A 343 16.18 5.34 -25.95
CA SER A 343 17.14 6.38 -25.59
C SER A 343 18.04 5.99 -24.40
N GLY A 344 17.91 4.75 -23.89
CA GLY A 344 18.75 4.21 -22.81
C GLY A 344 18.24 4.52 -21.38
N ILE A 345 16.98 4.97 -21.23
CA ILE A 345 16.38 5.16 -19.91
C ILE A 345 16.08 3.81 -19.29
N ASN A 346 16.45 3.66 -18.01
CA ASN A 346 16.20 2.42 -17.28
C ASN A 346 14.68 2.25 -17.03
N PRO A 347 14.10 1.05 -17.26
CA PRO A 347 12.67 0.81 -16.99
C PRO A 347 12.21 1.21 -15.59
N SER A 348 13.03 1.01 -14.56
CA SER A 348 12.69 1.37 -13.18
C SER A 348 12.53 2.88 -12.93
N GLU A 349 12.99 3.73 -13.87
CA GLU A 349 12.84 5.20 -13.79
C GLU A 349 11.52 5.69 -14.39
N ILE A 350 10.69 4.78 -14.94
CA ILE A 350 9.43 5.08 -15.62
C ILE A 350 8.26 4.52 -14.80
N ALA A 351 7.25 5.35 -14.55
CA ALA A 351 6.00 4.92 -13.92
C ALA A 351 4.78 5.37 -14.70
N ILE A 352 3.75 4.49 -14.74
CA ILE A 352 2.42 4.82 -15.24
C ILE A 352 1.45 4.79 -14.07
N LEU A 353 0.78 5.92 -13.82
CA LEU A 353 -0.10 6.12 -12.70
C LEU A 353 -1.56 6.28 -13.18
N TYR A 354 -2.47 5.62 -12.49
CA TYR A 354 -3.90 5.72 -12.74
C TYR A 354 -4.71 5.85 -11.45
N ARG A 355 -5.91 6.44 -11.55
CA ARG A 355 -6.84 6.56 -10.41
C ARG A 355 -7.71 5.31 -10.24
N VAL A 356 -8.13 4.69 -11.33
CA VAL A 356 -9.07 3.56 -11.36
C VAL A 356 -8.38 2.32 -11.93
N ASN A 357 -8.37 1.22 -11.18
CA ASN A 357 -7.68 -0.02 -11.56
C ASN A 357 -8.15 -0.60 -12.91
N ALA A 358 -9.41 -0.38 -13.29
CA ALA A 358 -9.92 -0.85 -14.58
C ALA A 358 -9.15 -0.33 -15.81
N LEU A 359 -8.38 0.76 -15.65
CA LEU A 359 -7.57 1.33 -16.73
C LEU A 359 -6.29 0.54 -17.01
N SER A 360 -5.83 -0.32 -16.08
CA SER A 360 -4.59 -1.09 -16.26
C SER A 360 -4.67 -2.08 -17.42
N ARG A 361 -5.84 -2.70 -17.63
CA ARG A 361 -6.01 -3.78 -18.62
C ARG A 361 -5.58 -3.38 -20.04
N ALA A 362 -6.01 -2.22 -20.52
CA ALA A 362 -5.64 -1.75 -21.85
C ALA A 362 -4.13 -1.46 -21.97
N LEU A 363 -3.50 -1.00 -20.87
CA LEU A 363 -2.04 -0.82 -20.80
C LEU A 363 -1.31 -2.16 -20.86
N GLU A 364 -1.75 -3.14 -20.05
CA GLU A 364 -1.17 -4.49 -20.01
C GLU A 364 -1.19 -5.13 -21.41
N GLU A 365 -2.32 -5.03 -22.12
CA GLU A 365 -2.45 -5.52 -23.50
C GLU A 365 -1.49 -4.79 -24.47
N ALA A 366 -1.37 -3.45 -24.36
CA ALA A 366 -0.49 -2.66 -25.23
C ALA A 366 0.99 -2.93 -24.94
N PHE A 367 1.39 -3.01 -23.68
CA PHE A 367 2.77 -3.24 -23.26
C PHE A 367 3.24 -4.67 -23.60
N SER A 368 2.37 -5.67 -23.40
CA SER A 368 2.64 -7.05 -23.81
C SER A 368 2.85 -7.17 -25.31
N LYS A 369 2.03 -6.46 -26.11
CA LYS A 369 2.15 -6.43 -27.58
C LYS A 369 3.46 -5.79 -28.06
N GLU A 370 3.88 -4.72 -27.41
CA GLU A 370 5.13 -4.01 -27.71
C GLU A 370 6.35 -4.63 -27.01
N LYS A 371 6.17 -5.73 -26.25
CA LYS A 371 7.22 -6.45 -25.49
C LYS A 371 7.96 -5.54 -24.49
N ILE A 372 7.26 -4.60 -23.90
CA ILE A 372 7.80 -3.71 -22.86
C ILE A 372 7.72 -4.43 -21.51
N PRO A 373 8.82 -4.56 -20.76
CA PRO A 373 8.80 -5.20 -19.44
C PRO A 373 8.07 -4.29 -18.43
N PHE A 374 7.05 -4.80 -17.77
CA PHE A 374 6.31 -4.05 -16.76
C PHE A 374 5.95 -4.90 -15.55
N LYS A 375 5.74 -4.24 -14.43
CA LYS A 375 5.21 -4.82 -13.20
C LYS A 375 3.98 -4.04 -12.76
N LEU A 376 2.89 -4.75 -12.50
CA LEU A 376 1.64 -4.18 -11.97
C LEU A 376 1.69 -4.20 -10.44
N LEU A 377 1.71 -3.01 -9.80
CA LEU A 377 1.66 -2.87 -8.35
C LEU A 377 0.22 -2.72 -7.84
N SER A 378 -0.63 -3.68 -8.18
CA SER A 378 -2.05 -3.71 -7.73
C SER A 378 -2.64 -5.13 -7.80
N GLY A 379 -1.79 -6.16 -7.91
CA GLY A 379 -2.17 -7.56 -7.89
C GLY A 379 -2.36 -8.10 -6.47
N ILE A 380 -2.73 -9.40 -6.36
CA ILE A 380 -2.76 -10.12 -5.08
C ILE A 380 -1.38 -10.01 -4.46
N ARG A 381 -1.30 -9.49 -3.22
CA ARG A 381 -0.04 -9.34 -2.50
C ARG A 381 0.70 -10.66 -2.43
N PHE A 382 2.02 -10.63 -2.49
CA PHE A 382 2.83 -11.84 -2.44
C PHE A 382 2.43 -12.76 -1.26
N TYR A 383 2.30 -12.18 -0.06
CA TYR A 383 1.91 -12.92 1.14
C TYR A 383 0.41 -13.29 1.22
N GLU A 384 -0.41 -12.79 0.31
CA GLU A 384 -1.84 -13.15 0.18
C GLU A 384 -2.07 -14.30 -0.82
N ARG A 385 -1.06 -14.70 -1.58
CA ARG A 385 -1.14 -15.82 -2.53
C ARG A 385 -1.41 -17.12 -1.79
N ALA A 386 -2.22 -18.00 -2.38
CA ALA A 386 -2.71 -19.21 -1.71
C ALA A 386 -1.59 -20.15 -1.26
N GLU A 387 -0.59 -20.38 -2.12
CA GLU A 387 0.58 -21.21 -1.85
C GLU A 387 1.45 -20.62 -0.72
N ILE A 388 1.58 -19.30 -0.68
CA ILE A 388 2.35 -18.59 0.34
C ILE A 388 1.62 -18.63 1.69
N LYS A 389 0.30 -18.38 1.70
CA LYS A 389 -0.53 -18.50 2.90
C LYS A 389 -0.52 -19.91 3.48
N ASP A 390 -0.46 -20.94 2.67
CA ASP A 390 -0.38 -22.31 3.17
C ASP A 390 0.92 -22.54 3.94
N ILE A 391 2.06 -22.09 3.41
CA ILE A 391 3.35 -22.18 4.11
C ILE A 391 3.35 -21.35 5.41
N ILE A 392 2.84 -20.11 5.34
CA ILE A 392 2.72 -19.26 6.54
C ILE A 392 1.82 -19.92 7.60
N SER A 393 0.75 -20.61 7.19
CA SER A 393 -0.11 -21.33 8.14
C SER A 393 0.60 -22.52 8.78
N TYR A 394 1.48 -23.21 8.07
CA TYR A 394 2.36 -24.20 8.68
C TYR A 394 3.29 -23.56 9.72
N LEU A 395 3.92 -22.46 9.41
CA LEU A 395 4.80 -21.74 10.34
C LEU A 395 4.04 -21.22 11.56
N ARG A 396 2.80 -20.72 11.37
CA ARG A 396 1.93 -20.31 12.49
C ARG A 396 1.58 -21.48 13.40
N LEU A 397 1.21 -22.63 12.84
CA LEU A 397 0.91 -23.82 13.64
C LEU A 397 2.16 -24.32 14.39
N LEU A 398 3.35 -24.26 13.80
CA LEU A 398 4.62 -24.58 14.46
C LEU A 398 4.92 -23.62 15.62
N SER A 399 4.61 -22.34 15.47
CA SER A 399 4.73 -21.33 16.52
C SER A 399 3.72 -21.54 17.64
N ASN A 400 2.45 -21.78 17.30
CA ASN A 400 1.36 -22.01 18.24
C ASN A 400 0.49 -23.19 17.81
N LEU A 401 0.62 -24.34 18.50
CA LEU A 401 -0.15 -25.56 18.19
C LEU A 401 -1.65 -25.42 18.46
N ASN A 402 -2.07 -24.38 19.16
CA ASN A 402 -3.48 -24.08 19.43
C ASN A 402 -4.10 -23.14 18.37
N ASP A 403 -3.38 -22.86 17.28
CA ASP A 403 -3.92 -22.10 16.14
C ASP A 403 -4.81 -22.99 15.27
N ASP A 404 -6.05 -23.15 15.70
CA ASP A 404 -7.08 -23.94 14.99
C ASP A 404 -7.36 -23.41 13.57
N TYR A 405 -7.20 -22.12 13.35
CA TYR A 405 -7.40 -21.51 12.03
C TYR A 405 -6.33 -22.00 11.03
N SER A 406 -5.07 -21.90 11.41
CA SER A 406 -3.96 -22.40 10.59
C SER A 406 -4.03 -23.92 10.42
N PHE A 407 -4.40 -24.66 11.48
CA PHE A 407 -4.64 -26.10 11.40
C PHE A 407 -5.69 -26.46 10.35
N LYS A 408 -6.87 -25.84 10.37
CA LYS A 408 -7.95 -26.07 9.39
C LYS A 408 -7.50 -25.83 7.97
N ARG A 409 -6.64 -24.83 7.75
CA ARG A 409 -6.13 -24.50 6.43
C ARG A 409 -5.21 -25.57 5.87
N ILE A 410 -4.30 -26.11 6.69
CA ILE A 410 -3.20 -26.98 6.23
C ILE A 410 -3.45 -28.47 6.41
N ILE A 411 -4.41 -28.90 7.25
CA ILE A 411 -4.57 -30.31 7.59
C ILE A 411 -4.78 -31.22 6.36
N ASN A 412 -5.33 -30.70 5.27
CA ASN A 412 -5.50 -31.44 4.01
C ASN A 412 -4.75 -30.79 2.82
N ARG A 413 -3.67 -30.07 3.11
CA ARG A 413 -2.79 -29.44 2.10
C ARG A 413 -1.32 -29.68 2.48
N PRO A 414 -0.65 -30.67 1.89
CA PRO A 414 -1.07 -31.65 0.88
C PRO A 414 -2.22 -32.56 1.31
N LYS A 415 -2.84 -33.25 0.35
CA LYS A 415 -4.01 -34.11 0.60
C LYS A 415 -3.66 -35.26 1.55
N ARG A 416 -4.42 -35.40 2.66
CA ARG A 416 -4.29 -36.43 3.70
C ARG A 416 -5.54 -37.26 3.89
N ASN A 417 -6.44 -37.27 2.89
CA ASN A 417 -7.77 -37.89 2.99
C ASN A 417 -8.59 -37.39 4.18
N PHE A 418 -8.37 -36.14 4.58
CA PHE A 418 -9.04 -35.47 5.67
C PHE A 418 -10.00 -34.42 5.09
N GLY A 419 -11.25 -34.84 4.81
CA GLY A 419 -12.27 -33.96 4.23
C GLY A 419 -13.10 -33.24 5.31
N ASN A 420 -14.06 -32.40 4.84
CA ASN A 420 -14.91 -31.60 5.73
C ASN A 420 -15.64 -32.43 6.80
N ALA A 421 -16.18 -33.59 6.43
CA ALA A 421 -16.87 -34.47 7.40
C ALA A 421 -15.93 -34.98 8.51
N SER A 422 -14.64 -35.18 8.25
CA SER A 422 -13.66 -35.53 9.27
C SER A 422 -13.30 -34.35 10.15
N LEU A 423 -13.22 -33.16 9.55
CA LEU A 423 -12.98 -31.90 10.25
C LEU A 423 -14.14 -31.59 11.21
N GLU A 424 -15.39 -31.67 10.77
CA GLU A 424 -16.57 -31.45 11.61
C GLU A 424 -16.62 -32.41 12.82
N LYS A 425 -16.24 -33.67 12.60
CA LYS A 425 -16.15 -34.64 13.71
C LYS A 425 -15.07 -34.25 14.71
N LEU A 426 -13.90 -33.79 14.22
CA LEU A 426 -12.81 -33.35 15.08
C LEU A 426 -13.18 -32.09 15.85
N GLU A 427 -13.83 -31.11 15.20
CA GLU A 427 -14.33 -29.87 15.82
C GLU A 427 -15.32 -30.17 16.95
N LYS A 428 -16.25 -31.11 16.71
CA LYS A 428 -17.19 -31.54 17.75
C LYS A 428 -16.47 -32.13 18.95
N TYR A 429 -15.52 -33.04 18.72
CA TYR A 429 -14.72 -33.66 19.79
C TYR A 429 -13.90 -32.60 20.55
N ALA A 430 -13.25 -31.70 19.85
CA ALA A 430 -12.47 -30.60 20.44
C ALA A 430 -13.33 -29.74 21.37
N LYS A 431 -14.52 -29.35 20.90
CA LYS A 431 -15.47 -28.54 21.67
C LYS A 431 -15.99 -29.26 22.92
N GLU A 432 -16.29 -30.57 22.81
CA GLU A 432 -16.77 -31.38 23.94
C GLU A 432 -15.69 -31.59 25.01
N ASN A 433 -14.42 -31.60 24.64
CA ASN A 433 -13.30 -31.87 25.54
C ASN A 433 -12.48 -30.61 25.90
N HIS A 434 -12.87 -29.42 25.42
CA HIS A 434 -12.16 -28.15 25.62
C HIS A 434 -10.69 -28.19 25.18
N LEU A 435 -10.40 -28.84 24.05
CA LEU A 435 -9.08 -28.97 23.45
C LEU A 435 -8.99 -28.19 22.15
N SER A 436 -7.77 -27.82 21.75
CA SER A 436 -7.53 -27.35 20.38
C SER A 436 -7.70 -28.49 19.35
N LEU A 437 -7.82 -28.16 18.08
CA LEU A 437 -7.94 -29.17 17.02
C LEU A 437 -6.68 -30.07 16.94
N PHE A 438 -5.49 -29.50 17.11
CA PHE A 438 -4.25 -30.28 17.10
C PHE A 438 -4.14 -31.18 18.34
N GLU A 439 -4.45 -30.69 19.53
CA GLU A 439 -4.50 -31.52 20.78
C GLU A 439 -5.54 -32.62 20.65
N SER A 440 -6.72 -32.32 20.10
CA SER A 440 -7.75 -33.32 19.84
C SER A 440 -7.29 -34.38 18.85
N LEU A 441 -6.55 -33.99 17.80
CA LEU A 441 -5.97 -34.93 16.86
C LEU A 441 -4.97 -35.87 17.55
N CYS A 442 -4.11 -35.32 18.38
CA CYS A 442 -3.15 -36.11 19.17
C CYS A 442 -3.87 -37.07 20.14
N ALA A 443 -4.92 -36.63 20.85
CA ALA A 443 -5.69 -37.45 21.77
C ALA A 443 -6.44 -38.59 21.05
N LEU A 444 -6.83 -38.41 19.81
CA LEU A 444 -7.54 -39.41 19.01
C LEU A 444 -6.63 -40.38 18.26
N GLN A 445 -5.31 -40.19 18.33
CA GLN A 445 -4.34 -41.05 17.66
C GLN A 445 -4.52 -42.53 18.08
N GLY A 446 -4.66 -43.43 17.11
CA GLY A 446 -4.83 -44.85 17.33
C GLY A 446 -6.18 -45.29 17.95
N SER A 447 -7.12 -44.35 18.14
CA SER A 447 -8.45 -44.65 18.71
C SER A 447 -9.40 -45.32 17.72
N GLY A 448 -9.08 -45.33 16.42
CA GLY A 448 -10.00 -45.75 15.34
C GLY A 448 -11.13 -44.77 15.06
N PHE A 449 -11.03 -43.52 15.50
CA PHE A 449 -12.00 -42.45 15.28
C PHE A 449 -12.14 -42.09 13.82
N PHE A 450 -11.03 -42.15 13.07
CA PHE A 450 -10.97 -41.96 11.62
C PHE A 450 -10.74 -43.31 10.89
N SER A 451 -10.79 -43.31 9.56
CA SER A 451 -10.43 -44.49 8.77
C SER A 451 -8.95 -44.85 8.94
N LYS A 452 -8.60 -46.15 8.88
CA LYS A 452 -7.18 -46.61 8.98
C LYS A 452 -6.24 -45.86 8.04
N LYS A 453 -6.71 -45.50 6.82
CA LYS A 453 -5.91 -44.75 5.84
C LYS A 453 -5.69 -43.31 6.30
N THR A 454 -6.74 -42.68 6.81
CA THR A 454 -6.69 -41.33 7.35
C THR A 454 -5.82 -41.28 8.58
N ASP A 455 -6.02 -42.19 9.55
CA ASP A 455 -5.24 -42.27 10.79
C ASP A 455 -3.73 -42.32 10.50
N LYS A 456 -3.30 -43.17 9.55
CA LYS A 456 -1.90 -43.26 9.17
C LYS A 456 -1.30 -41.97 8.63
N GLU A 457 -2.07 -41.21 7.84
CA GLU A 457 -1.61 -39.91 7.31
C GLU A 457 -1.61 -38.82 8.37
N LEU A 458 -2.56 -38.86 9.31
CA LEU A 458 -2.61 -37.94 10.45
C LEU A 458 -1.49 -38.22 11.46
N GLU A 459 -1.16 -39.51 11.71
CA GLU A 459 -0.02 -39.90 12.52
C GLU A 459 1.30 -39.35 11.95
N LYS A 460 1.52 -39.47 10.64
CA LYS A 460 2.67 -38.85 9.98
C LYS A 460 2.68 -37.33 10.13
N PHE A 461 1.51 -36.68 9.98
CA PHE A 461 1.40 -35.24 10.16
C PHE A 461 1.81 -34.80 11.56
N ILE A 462 1.31 -35.49 12.62
CA ILE A 462 1.67 -35.20 14.00
C ILE A 462 3.18 -35.40 14.23
N LEU A 463 3.74 -36.51 13.76
CA LEU A 463 5.16 -36.80 13.89
C LEU A 463 6.04 -35.78 13.19
N SER A 464 5.65 -35.34 11.97
CA SER A 464 6.38 -34.32 11.23
C SER A 464 6.33 -32.95 11.94
N ILE A 465 5.19 -32.54 12.49
CA ILE A 465 5.08 -31.30 13.27
C ILE A 465 6.02 -31.34 14.48
N HIS A 466 6.02 -32.43 15.27
CA HIS A 466 6.91 -32.57 16.42
C HIS A 466 8.38 -32.59 16.00
N LYS A 467 8.75 -33.35 14.98
CA LYS A 467 10.12 -33.42 14.45
C LYS A 467 10.66 -32.06 14.00
N ILE A 468 9.81 -31.23 13.40
CA ILE A 468 10.21 -29.87 13.00
C ILE A 468 10.38 -28.98 14.24
N LYS A 469 9.49 -29.08 15.23
CA LYS A 469 9.59 -28.30 16.47
C LYS A 469 10.81 -28.61 17.32
N GLU A 470 11.37 -29.83 17.22
CA GLU A 470 12.59 -30.26 17.91
C GLU A 470 13.88 -29.65 17.30
N LYS A 471 13.77 -28.89 16.17
CA LYS A 471 14.93 -28.21 15.59
C LYS A 471 15.27 -26.96 16.40
N ASP A 472 16.52 -26.83 16.78
CA ASP A 472 17.03 -25.72 17.60
C ASP A 472 17.22 -24.42 16.78
N ASP A 473 17.31 -24.52 15.44
CA ASP A 473 17.58 -23.41 14.53
C ASP A 473 16.39 -23.11 13.63
N LEU A 474 16.01 -21.84 13.54
CA LEU A 474 14.88 -21.36 12.72
C LEU A 474 15.03 -21.73 11.24
N LEU A 475 16.24 -21.64 10.69
CA LEU A 475 16.48 -22.01 9.29
C LEU A 475 16.29 -23.51 9.09
N ALA A 476 16.77 -24.33 10.04
CA ALA A 476 16.56 -25.77 10.00
C ALA A 476 15.07 -26.14 10.11
N MET A 477 14.27 -25.42 10.90
CA MET A 477 12.81 -25.61 10.96
C MET A 477 12.14 -25.32 9.60
N ILE A 478 12.51 -24.22 8.95
CA ILE A 478 11.92 -23.81 7.65
C ILE A 478 12.30 -24.81 6.54
N LEU A 479 13.53 -25.29 6.51
CA LEU A 479 13.97 -26.28 5.53
C LEU A 479 13.31 -27.64 5.76
N ALA A 480 13.20 -28.07 7.02
CA ALA A 480 12.54 -29.31 7.40
C ALA A 480 11.04 -29.30 7.02
N LEU A 481 10.38 -28.14 6.98
CA LEU A 481 8.99 -28.04 6.57
C LEU A 481 8.78 -28.51 5.12
N GLU A 482 9.64 -28.12 4.19
CA GLU A 482 9.55 -28.60 2.80
C GLU A 482 9.91 -30.08 2.68
N GLU A 483 10.92 -30.56 3.43
CA GLU A 483 11.35 -31.96 3.43
C GLU A 483 10.23 -32.90 3.91
N GLU A 484 9.55 -32.52 5.00
CA GLU A 484 8.51 -33.34 5.63
C GLU A 484 7.17 -33.29 4.91
N PHE A 485 6.75 -32.10 4.42
CA PHE A 485 5.42 -31.92 3.85
C PHE A 485 5.38 -31.86 2.33
N LYS A 486 6.53 -31.68 1.64
CA LYS A 486 6.64 -31.68 0.16
C LYS A 486 5.64 -30.74 -0.51
N ILE A 487 5.59 -29.51 0.00
CA ILE A 487 4.60 -28.51 -0.45
C ILE A 487 4.80 -28.16 -1.93
N LYS A 488 6.05 -28.12 -2.39
CA LYS A 488 6.37 -27.88 -3.80
C LYS A 488 5.81 -28.98 -4.71
N GLU A 489 5.93 -30.25 -4.32
CA GLU A 489 5.36 -31.36 -5.10
C GLU A 489 3.83 -31.24 -5.20
N PHE A 490 3.16 -30.81 -4.13
CA PHE A 490 1.71 -30.61 -4.13
C PHE A 490 1.27 -29.51 -5.10
N TYR A 491 2.06 -28.44 -5.26
CA TYR A 491 1.70 -27.33 -6.16
C TYR A 491 2.15 -27.56 -7.60
N LYS A 492 3.11 -28.44 -7.87
CA LYS A 492 3.66 -28.72 -9.22
C LYS A 492 2.59 -29.15 -10.22
N ASP A 493 1.63 -29.95 -9.80
CA ASP A 493 0.60 -30.52 -10.66
C ASP A 493 -0.64 -29.62 -10.83
N ASN A 494 -0.61 -28.40 -10.28
CA ASN A 494 -1.72 -27.46 -10.40
C ASN A 494 -1.60 -26.64 -11.71
N PRO A 495 -2.74 -26.16 -12.28
CA PRO A 495 -2.69 -25.07 -13.26
C PRO A 495 -1.92 -23.90 -12.64
N GLU A 496 -1.02 -23.23 -13.37
CA GLU A 496 -0.10 -22.20 -12.85
C GLU A 496 0.99 -22.76 -11.88
N GLY A 497 1.28 -24.07 -11.94
CA GLY A 497 2.24 -24.72 -11.03
C GLY A 497 3.63 -24.10 -11.07
N GLU A 498 4.13 -23.72 -12.26
CA GLU A 498 5.44 -23.07 -12.40
C GLU A 498 5.51 -21.75 -11.67
N ASP A 499 4.51 -20.87 -11.80
CA ASP A 499 4.45 -19.57 -11.12
C ASP A 499 4.36 -19.75 -9.60
N LYS A 500 3.58 -20.74 -9.14
CA LYS A 500 3.47 -21.05 -7.71
C LYS A 500 4.78 -21.57 -7.12
N LEU A 501 5.50 -22.41 -7.87
CA LEU A 501 6.82 -22.90 -7.45
C LEU A 501 7.82 -21.74 -7.33
N LEU A 502 7.84 -20.81 -8.30
CA LEU A 502 8.68 -19.62 -8.22
C LEU A 502 8.35 -18.76 -6.99
N ASN A 503 7.08 -18.59 -6.69
CA ASN A 503 6.65 -17.86 -5.48
C ASN A 503 7.09 -18.56 -4.19
N ILE A 504 7.01 -19.89 -4.13
CA ILE A 504 7.47 -20.68 -2.98
C ILE A 504 8.98 -20.55 -2.82
N ASP A 505 9.74 -20.62 -3.92
CA ASP A 505 11.20 -20.46 -3.90
C ASP A 505 11.61 -19.06 -3.42
N GLU A 506 10.91 -18.04 -3.88
CA GLU A 506 11.11 -16.65 -3.46
C GLU A 506 10.81 -16.47 -1.95
N LEU A 507 9.74 -17.10 -1.44
CA LEU A 507 9.44 -17.08 -0.01
C LEU A 507 10.56 -17.70 0.81
N TYR A 508 11.01 -18.90 0.45
CA TYR A 508 12.07 -19.60 1.19
C TYR A 508 13.41 -18.83 1.13
N ALA A 509 13.74 -18.23 -0.02
CA ALA A 509 14.92 -17.39 -0.16
C ALA A 509 14.83 -16.14 0.74
N ASN A 510 13.66 -15.48 0.76
CA ASN A 510 13.42 -14.30 1.60
C ASN A 510 13.48 -14.64 3.10
N LEU A 511 12.87 -15.76 3.52
CA LEU A 511 12.93 -16.22 4.92
C LEU A 511 14.37 -16.54 5.33
N LYS A 512 15.13 -17.21 4.46
CA LYS A 512 16.55 -17.52 4.71
C LYS A 512 17.38 -16.23 4.85
N ASP A 513 17.20 -15.27 3.96
CA ASP A 513 17.90 -13.99 4.01
C ASP A 513 17.61 -13.23 5.31
N LYS A 514 16.32 -13.14 5.67
CA LYS A 514 15.87 -12.53 6.92
C LYS A 514 16.51 -13.19 8.16
N ILE A 515 16.49 -14.50 8.24
CA ILE A 515 17.08 -15.25 9.38
C ILE A 515 18.60 -15.04 9.46
N THR A 516 19.27 -15.03 8.32
CA THR A 516 20.74 -14.90 8.26
C THR A 516 21.20 -13.49 8.66
N HIS A 517 20.46 -12.45 8.30
CA HIS A 517 20.85 -11.05 8.51
C HIS A 517 20.03 -10.33 9.61
N GLY A 518 18.98 -10.96 10.14
CA GLY A 518 18.11 -10.39 11.18
C GLY A 518 18.37 -11.00 12.56
N ASN A 519 18.01 -10.28 13.60
CA ASN A 519 18.01 -10.78 14.98
C ASN A 519 16.58 -11.22 15.35
N TYR A 520 16.24 -12.48 15.05
CA TYR A 520 14.96 -13.09 15.40
C TYR A 520 15.14 -14.08 16.52
N ASN A 521 14.32 -13.98 17.58
CA ASN A 521 14.33 -14.90 18.71
C ASN A 521 13.45 -16.14 18.49
N GLY A 522 12.55 -16.10 17.50
CA GLY A 522 11.62 -17.19 17.19
C GLY A 522 10.83 -16.97 15.91
N LEU A 523 10.01 -17.97 15.57
CA LEU A 523 9.09 -17.90 14.41
C LEU A 523 8.09 -16.72 14.53
N ASP A 524 7.67 -16.39 15.74
CA ASP A 524 6.72 -15.31 16.00
C ASP A 524 7.23 -13.96 15.50
N ASP A 525 8.52 -13.68 15.68
CA ASP A 525 9.11 -12.42 15.23
C ASP A 525 9.05 -12.29 13.71
N ILE A 526 9.36 -13.39 13.01
CA ILE A 526 9.31 -13.44 11.53
C ILE A 526 7.86 -13.30 11.03
N LEU A 527 6.93 -14.03 11.63
CA LEU A 527 5.51 -14.02 11.28
C LEU A 527 4.87 -12.64 11.51
N ASN A 528 5.24 -11.98 12.58
CA ASN A 528 4.80 -10.62 12.88
C ASN A 528 5.35 -9.61 11.87
N GLU A 529 6.61 -9.75 11.48
CA GLU A 529 7.18 -8.89 10.43
C GLU A 529 6.50 -9.11 9.09
N ILE A 530 6.27 -10.36 8.67
CA ILE A 530 5.53 -10.70 7.44
C ILE A 530 4.13 -10.09 7.47
N SER A 531 3.43 -10.19 8.60
CA SER A 531 2.07 -9.63 8.74
C SER A 531 2.01 -8.12 8.60
N LEU A 532 3.14 -7.42 8.79
CA LEU A 532 3.25 -5.96 8.70
C LEU A 532 3.82 -5.46 7.35
N LEU A 533 4.17 -6.35 6.41
CA LEU A 533 4.74 -5.96 5.11
C LEU A 533 3.71 -5.31 4.18
N ASN A 534 4.15 -4.30 3.43
CA ASN A 534 3.36 -3.57 2.44
C ASN A 534 3.81 -3.89 1.01
N GLU A 535 2.96 -3.59 0.01
CA GLU A 535 3.19 -3.83 -1.43
C GLU A 535 4.47 -3.19 -2.01
N GLN A 536 4.99 -2.14 -1.37
CA GLN A 536 6.14 -1.39 -1.89
C GLN A 536 7.50 -2.09 -1.70
N ASP A 537 7.53 -3.21 -0.96
CA ASP A 537 8.77 -3.86 -0.55
C ASP A 537 9.40 -4.75 -1.66
N GLY A 538 8.71 -4.95 -2.79
CA GLY A 538 9.13 -5.83 -3.90
C GLY A 538 9.37 -5.14 -5.25
N LEU A 539 9.89 -3.90 -5.28
CA LEU A 539 10.20 -3.20 -6.54
C LEU A 539 11.43 -3.81 -7.24
N ASP A 540 11.19 -4.43 -8.40
CA ASP A 540 12.23 -4.93 -9.29
C ASP A 540 12.83 -3.78 -10.13
N LYS A 541 14.16 -3.78 -10.29
CA LYS A 541 14.89 -2.71 -11.00
C LYS A 541 14.83 -2.81 -12.53
N GLU A 542 14.27 -3.90 -13.07
CA GLU A 542 14.29 -4.17 -14.51
C GLU A 542 12.94 -3.93 -15.21
N SER A 543 11.92 -3.47 -14.49
CA SER A 543 10.57 -3.34 -15.00
C SER A 543 9.98 -1.95 -14.78
N ILE A 544 9.12 -1.52 -15.73
CA ILE A 544 8.32 -0.31 -15.59
C ILE A 544 7.24 -0.54 -14.53
N CYS A 545 7.00 0.46 -13.69
CA CYS A 545 5.99 0.38 -12.65
C CYS A 545 4.64 0.90 -13.17
N ILE A 546 3.62 0.05 -13.21
CA ILE A 546 2.23 0.42 -13.49
C ILE A 546 1.45 0.29 -12.18
N MET A 547 0.85 1.39 -11.68
CA MET A 547 0.23 1.39 -10.37
C MET A 547 -0.87 2.42 -10.20
N SER A 548 -1.70 2.25 -9.17
CA SER A 548 -2.60 3.30 -8.74
C SER A 548 -1.82 4.49 -8.15
N ILE A 549 -2.37 5.70 -8.24
CA ILE A 549 -1.74 6.90 -7.67
C ILE A 549 -1.53 6.75 -6.17
N HIS A 550 -2.45 6.09 -5.45
CA HIS A 550 -2.29 5.83 -4.01
C HIS A 550 -1.05 4.98 -3.70
N ALA A 551 -0.78 3.97 -4.54
CA ALA A 551 0.40 3.12 -4.37
C ALA A 551 1.71 3.85 -4.68
N SER A 552 1.68 4.96 -5.42
CA SER A 552 2.86 5.75 -5.76
C SER A 552 3.32 6.69 -4.64
N LYS A 553 2.54 6.86 -3.57
CA LYS A 553 2.93 7.71 -2.44
C LYS A 553 4.22 7.19 -1.79
N GLY A 554 5.17 8.09 -1.56
CA GLY A 554 6.52 7.76 -1.06
C GLY A 554 7.51 7.33 -2.15
N LEU A 555 7.05 7.04 -3.38
CA LEU A 555 7.92 6.71 -4.51
C LEU A 555 8.25 7.96 -5.35
N GLU A 556 9.23 7.83 -6.25
CA GLU A 556 9.63 8.89 -7.16
C GLU A 556 10.30 8.31 -8.41
N PHE A 557 10.01 8.88 -9.57
CA PHE A 557 10.45 8.38 -10.86
C PHE A 557 10.93 9.54 -11.74
N ASP A 558 11.87 9.27 -12.65
CA ASP A 558 12.34 10.31 -13.56
C ASP A 558 11.26 10.69 -14.57
N TYR A 559 10.51 9.71 -15.06
CA TYR A 559 9.46 9.85 -16.06
C TYR A 559 8.13 9.29 -15.53
N VAL A 560 7.12 10.14 -15.48
CA VAL A 560 5.80 9.75 -14.97
C VAL A 560 4.72 10.01 -16.01
N PHE A 561 3.89 9.01 -16.25
CA PHE A 561 2.68 9.11 -17.07
C PHE A 561 1.47 9.03 -16.12
N ILE A 562 0.58 10.02 -16.19
CA ILE A 562 -0.71 10.00 -15.49
C ILE A 562 -1.77 9.82 -16.56
N ILE A 563 -2.50 8.72 -16.51
CA ILE A 563 -3.54 8.37 -17.48
C ILE A 563 -4.94 8.47 -16.88
N GLY A 564 -5.94 8.56 -17.74
CA GLY A 564 -7.33 8.60 -17.29
C GLY A 564 -7.75 9.94 -16.68
N LEU A 565 -7.17 11.05 -17.15
CA LEU A 565 -7.49 12.39 -16.66
C LEU A 565 -8.80 12.92 -17.30
N GLU A 566 -9.93 12.28 -16.93
CA GLU A 566 -11.28 12.67 -17.34
C GLU A 566 -12.21 12.81 -16.12
N GLU A 567 -13.20 13.73 -16.24
CA GLU A 567 -14.26 13.85 -15.23
C GLU A 567 -14.99 12.52 -15.04
N GLY A 568 -15.14 12.09 -13.79
CA GLY A 568 -15.70 10.79 -13.42
C GLY A 568 -14.69 9.65 -13.29
N PHE A 569 -13.48 9.80 -13.85
CA PHE A 569 -12.36 8.88 -13.67
C PHE A 569 -11.24 9.47 -12.80
N PHE A 570 -10.82 10.71 -13.11
CA PHE A 570 -9.89 11.47 -12.30
C PHE A 570 -10.07 12.99 -12.56
N PRO A 571 -10.81 13.69 -11.68
CA PRO A 571 -11.34 13.26 -10.38
C PRO A 571 -12.53 12.31 -10.48
N LEU A 572 -12.72 11.47 -9.44
CA LEU A 572 -13.97 10.75 -9.24
C LEU A 572 -15.07 11.75 -8.83
N THR A 573 -16.28 11.58 -9.41
CA THR A 573 -17.44 12.46 -9.20
C THR A 573 -18.62 11.73 -8.55
N SER A 574 -18.37 10.73 -7.68
CA SER A 574 -19.42 10.06 -6.91
C SER A 574 -19.92 10.97 -5.77
N GLU A 575 -21.14 10.72 -5.26
CA GLU A 575 -21.70 11.46 -4.11
C GLU A 575 -20.82 11.42 -2.86
N SER A 576 -20.00 10.39 -2.71
CA SER A 576 -19.06 10.22 -1.61
C SER A 576 -17.66 10.81 -1.89
N SER A 577 -17.39 11.32 -3.10
CA SER A 577 -16.06 11.82 -3.46
C SER A 577 -15.82 13.23 -2.93
N ASN A 578 -14.64 13.45 -2.36
CA ASN A 578 -14.19 14.77 -1.93
C ASN A 578 -13.21 15.35 -2.97
N ILE A 579 -13.65 16.39 -3.67
CA ILE A 579 -12.82 17.01 -4.72
C ILE A 579 -11.49 17.57 -4.21
N GLU A 580 -11.41 18.02 -2.95
CA GLU A 580 -10.14 18.47 -2.38
C GLU A 580 -9.18 17.31 -2.13
N GLU A 581 -9.69 16.11 -1.77
CA GLU A 581 -8.87 14.90 -1.64
C GLU A 581 -8.41 14.38 -3.02
N GLU A 582 -9.29 14.39 -4.03
CA GLU A 582 -8.92 14.05 -5.41
C GLU A 582 -7.85 15.02 -5.96
N ARG A 583 -7.93 16.32 -5.60
CA ARG A 583 -6.90 17.31 -5.98
C ARG A 583 -5.57 17.06 -5.28
N ARG A 584 -5.58 16.66 -3.98
CA ARG A 584 -4.36 16.20 -3.28
C ARG A 584 -3.78 14.95 -3.94
N LEU A 585 -4.64 14.05 -4.39
CA LEU A 585 -4.19 12.85 -5.11
C LEU A 585 -3.51 13.22 -6.44
N ALA A 586 -4.05 14.20 -7.18
CA ALA A 586 -3.43 14.71 -8.39
C ALA A 586 -2.09 15.42 -8.09
N TYR A 587 -2.03 16.20 -7.02
CA TYR A 587 -0.79 16.81 -6.53
C TYR A 587 0.26 15.74 -6.19
N VAL A 588 -0.14 14.66 -5.50
CA VAL A 588 0.75 13.53 -5.24
C VAL A 588 1.25 12.93 -6.55
N ALA A 589 0.37 12.66 -7.52
CA ALA A 589 0.77 12.06 -8.80
C ALA A 589 1.78 12.92 -9.57
N ILE A 590 1.53 14.22 -9.69
CA ILE A 590 2.42 15.19 -10.37
C ILE A 590 3.78 15.23 -9.67
N THR A 591 3.81 15.30 -8.34
CA THR A 591 5.04 15.40 -7.56
C THR A 591 5.83 14.09 -7.47
N ARG A 592 5.38 13.00 -8.12
CA ARG A 592 6.20 11.78 -8.29
C ARG A 592 7.25 11.95 -9.38
N ALA A 593 7.03 12.85 -10.34
CA ALA A 593 7.94 13.08 -11.45
C ALA A 593 9.16 13.93 -11.02
N LYS A 594 10.35 13.50 -11.48
CA LYS A 594 11.60 14.25 -11.28
C LYS A 594 11.96 15.08 -12.50
N LYS A 595 11.95 14.50 -13.72
CA LYS A 595 12.44 15.10 -14.97
C LYS A 595 11.30 15.44 -15.91
N LYS A 596 10.40 14.49 -16.16
CA LYS A 596 9.36 14.64 -17.17
C LYS A 596 8.01 14.11 -16.70
N LEU A 597 6.97 14.84 -17.01
CA LEU A 597 5.58 14.50 -16.75
C LEU A 597 4.79 14.41 -18.05
N TYR A 598 4.01 13.32 -18.19
CA TYR A 598 3.04 13.12 -19.27
C TYR A 598 1.64 13.03 -18.67
N LEU A 599 0.72 13.80 -19.18
CA LEU A 599 -0.69 13.79 -18.77
C LEU A 599 -1.54 13.27 -19.92
N SER A 600 -2.37 12.27 -19.69
CA SER A 600 -3.12 11.60 -20.75
C SER A 600 -4.62 11.54 -20.44
N TYR A 601 -5.44 11.79 -21.46
CA TYR A 601 -6.88 11.65 -21.40
C TYR A 601 -7.46 11.08 -22.70
N ALA A 602 -8.65 10.47 -22.61
CA ALA A 602 -9.39 9.92 -23.74
C ALA A 602 -10.78 10.58 -23.87
N ASN A 603 -11.20 10.85 -25.10
CA ASN A 603 -12.52 11.44 -25.41
C ASN A 603 -13.68 10.47 -25.11
N SER A 604 -13.42 9.16 -25.12
CA SER A 604 -14.40 8.12 -24.78
C SER A 604 -13.73 6.89 -24.17
N ARG A 605 -14.46 6.18 -23.32
CA ARG A 605 -14.01 4.89 -22.74
C ARG A 605 -15.12 3.86 -22.74
N PHE A 606 -14.75 2.59 -22.88
CA PHE A 606 -15.64 1.47 -22.63
C PHE A 606 -15.55 1.09 -21.14
N TYR A 607 -16.63 1.34 -20.41
CA TYR A 607 -16.69 1.11 -18.97
C TYR A 607 -18.09 0.61 -18.56
N LYS A 608 -18.15 -0.39 -17.67
CA LYS A 608 -19.40 -1.00 -17.19
C LYS A 608 -20.36 -1.42 -18.33
N GLY A 609 -19.82 -1.99 -19.41
CA GLY A 609 -20.62 -2.56 -20.50
C GLY A 609 -21.06 -1.57 -21.59
N SER A 610 -20.69 -0.30 -21.50
CA SER A 610 -21.04 0.71 -22.50
C SER A 610 -19.87 1.64 -22.83
N ARG A 611 -19.89 2.24 -24.05
CA ARG A 611 -18.95 3.29 -24.42
C ARG A 611 -19.54 4.64 -24.05
N THR A 612 -18.83 5.37 -23.20
CA THR A 612 -19.25 6.68 -22.72
C THR A 612 -18.30 7.76 -23.23
N ARG A 613 -18.86 8.87 -23.73
CA ARG A 613 -18.09 10.06 -24.04
C ARG A 613 -17.75 10.79 -22.74
N LEU A 614 -16.51 11.25 -22.63
CA LEU A 614 -15.96 11.83 -21.40
C LEU A 614 -15.49 13.27 -21.65
N GLU A 615 -15.54 14.07 -20.59
CA GLU A 615 -14.98 15.41 -20.58
C GLU A 615 -13.57 15.37 -20.00
N LYS A 616 -12.69 16.20 -20.52
CA LYS A 616 -11.34 16.40 -20.02
C LYS A 616 -11.38 16.84 -18.55
N SER A 617 -10.54 16.25 -17.73
CA SER A 617 -10.41 16.58 -16.30
C SER A 617 -10.20 18.07 -16.06
N ARG A 618 -10.89 18.62 -15.05
CA ARG A 618 -10.68 19.99 -14.57
C ARG A 618 -9.25 20.27 -14.12
N PHE A 619 -8.51 19.22 -13.74
CA PHE A 619 -7.14 19.34 -13.28
C PHE A 619 -6.18 19.91 -14.33
N PHE A 620 -6.48 19.78 -15.61
CA PHE A 620 -5.72 20.48 -16.66
C PHE A 620 -5.86 22.00 -16.56
N GLY A 621 -7.08 22.50 -16.28
CA GLY A 621 -7.33 23.92 -16.09
C GLY A 621 -6.72 24.44 -14.79
N GLU A 622 -6.93 23.71 -13.71
CA GLU A 622 -6.47 24.07 -12.37
C GLU A 622 -4.94 24.04 -12.24
N SER A 623 -4.24 23.22 -13.02
CA SER A 623 -2.77 23.17 -13.06
C SER A 623 -2.14 24.09 -14.11
N ASN A 624 -2.97 24.87 -14.84
CA ASN A 624 -2.57 25.81 -15.90
C ASN A 624 -1.70 25.20 -17.03
N VAL A 625 -1.80 23.88 -17.21
CA VAL A 625 -1.00 23.12 -18.20
C VAL A 625 -1.58 23.27 -19.62
N ILE A 626 -2.73 23.93 -19.80
CA ILE A 626 -3.48 24.03 -21.07
C ILE A 626 -2.72 24.81 -22.18
N LYS A 627 -1.69 25.56 -21.85
CA LYS A 627 -1.07 26.48 -22.81
C LYS A 627 -0.34 25.84 -23.99
N LYS A 628 -0.07 24.50 -23.96
CA LYS A 628 0.49 23.76 -25.10
C LYS A 628 -0.10 22.36 -25.19
N GLU A 629 -1.29 22.23 -25.73
CA GLU A 629 -1.68 20.96 -26.33
C GLU A 629 -0.67 20.69 -27.46
N LEU A 630 0.19 19.71 -27.27
CA LEU A 630 0.81 19.03 -28.39
C LEU A 630 -0.33 18.27 -29.10
N THR A 631 -1.07 18.96 -29.94
CA THR A 631 -1.51 18.33 -31.15
C THR A 631 -0.23 17.69 -31.69
N LEU A 632 -0.17 16.33 -31.69
CA LEU A 632 0.75 15.68 -32.59
C LEU A 632 0.56 16.45 -33.89
N ASP A 633 1.58 17.22 -34.26
CA ASP A 633 1.68 17.68 -35.64
C ASP A 633 1.58 16.37 -36.43
N HIS A 634 0.32 16.06 -36.86
CA HIS A 634 0.22 15.66 -38.22
C HIS A 634 0.89 16.83 -38.90
N GLN A 635 2.21 16.70 -39.21
CA GLN A 635 2.67 17.45 -40.38
C GLN A 635 1.51 17.34 -41.33
N LYS A 636 0.80 18.48 -41.52
CA LYS A 636 -0.19 18.61 -42.56
C LYS A 636 0.62 18.39 -43.82
N ASN A 637 0.91 17.13 -44.11
CA ASN A 637 1.23 16.73 -45.44
C ASN A 637 -0.06 17.01 -46.19
N CYS A 638 -0.22 18.27 -46.61
CA CYS A 638 -1.26 18.60 -47.55
C CYS A 638 -0.95 17.78 -48.78
N TYR A 639 -1.67 16.69 -48.94
CA TYR A 639 -1.54 15.82 -50.07
C TYR A 639 -2.16 16.56 -51.29
N LYS A 640 -1.46 16.52 -52.40
CA LYS A 640 -1.94 17.10 -53.66
C LYS A 640 -2.08 15.99 -54.68
N LYS A 641 -2.99 16.20 -55.62
CA LYS A 641 -3.09 15.33 -56.79
C LYS A 641 -1.73 15.27 -57.50
N GLY A 642 -1.25 14.07 -57.73
CA GLY A 642 0.08 13.81 -58.29
C GLY A 642 1.15 13.35 -57.27
N ASP A 643 0.95 13.55 -55.96
CA ASP A 643 1.91 13.12 -54.94
C ASP A 643 2.07 11.61 -54.94
N LEU A 644 3.30 11.17 -54.73
CA LEU A 644 3.62 9.73 -54.47
C LEU A 644 3.53 9.48 -52.99
N ILE A 645 2.82 8.39 -52.64
CA ILE A 645 2.65 7.95 -51.27
C ILE A 645 2.97 6.47 -51.12
N LYS A 646 3.32 6.07 -49.92
CA LYS A 646 3.56 4.68 -49.54
C LYS A 646 2.51 4.21 -48.55
N HIS A 647 1.87 3.08 -48.87
CA HIS A 647 0.94 2.40 -47.97
C HIS A 647 1.54 1.03 -47.55
N LYS A 648 1.39 0.66 -46.28
CA LYS A 648 2.02 -0.57 -45.72
C LYS A 648 1.63 -1.86 -46.48
N ILE A 649 0.40 -1.94 -46.99
CA ILE A 649 -0.11 -3.17 -47.65
C ILE A 649 -0.06 -3.03 -49.17
N PHE A 650 -0.35 -1.83 -49.73
CA PHE A 650 -0.53 -1.63 -51.18
C PHE A 650 0.71 -1.07 -51.89
N GLY A 651 1.78 -0.81 -51.13
CA GLY A 651 3.04 -0.32 -51.69
C GLY A 651 2.96 1.17 -52.10
N ILE A 652 3.69 1.58 -53.13
CA ILE A 652 3.73 2.96 -53.63
C ILE A 652 2.58 3.21 -54.58
N GLY A 653 1.85 4.30 -54.34
CA GLY A 653 0.75 4.75 -55.22
C GLY A 653 0.80 6.25 -55.44
N ARG A 654 0.06 6.72 -56.49
CA ARG A 654 -0.04 8.11 -56.85
C ARG A 654 -1.44 8.67 -56.47
N VAL A 655 -1.46 9.78 -55.75
CA VAL A 655 -2.72 10.46 -55.37
C VAL A 655 -3.41 11.01 -56.64
N THR A 656 -4.63 10.55 -56.90
CA THR A 656 -5.48 11.01 -58.01
C THR A 656 -6.58 11.99 -57.58
N GLY A 657 -6.95 11.95 -56.29
CA GLY A 657 -7.93 12.86 -55.70
C GLY A 657 -7.74 13.04 -54.21
N VAL A 658 -8.12 14.22 -53.71
CA VAL A 658 -8.11 14.55 -52.28
C VAL A 658 -9.48 15.15 -51.93
N SER A 659 -10.11 14.61 -50.90
CA SER A 659 -11.38 15.13 -50.37
C SER A 659 -11.28 15.24 -48.84
N LYS A 660 -11.92 16.23 -48.21
CA LYS A 660 -11.94 16.41 -46.74
C LYS A 660 -13.15 15.71 -46.15
N ILE A 661 -12.92 14.95 -45.08
CA ILE A 661 -13.96 14.37 -44.21
C ILE A 661 -13.66 14.76 -42.78
N GLY A 662 -14.34 15.78 -42.25
CA GLY A 662 -14.04 16.30 -40.91
C GLY A 662 -12.66 16.94 -40.85
N ALA A 663 -11.83 16.49 -39.92
CA ALA A 663 -10.45 16.99 -39.70
C ALA A 663 -9.39 16.27 -40.56
N GLU A 664 -9.73 15.18 -41.25
CA GLU A 664 -8.81 14.34 -42.03
C GLU A 664 -9.05 14.48 -43.55
N GLU A 665 -7.99 14.17 -44.31
CA GLU A 665 -8.09 14.07 -45.77
C GLU A 665 -8.29 12.62 -46.20
N LYS A 666 -9.29 12.40 -47.06
CA LYS A 666 -9.49 11.11 -47.74
C LYS A 666 -8.86 11.19 -49.12
N LEU A 667 -7.89 10.37 -49.36
CA LEU A 667 -7.10 10.32 -50.58
C LEU A 667 -7.63 9.22 -51.51
N THR A 668 -7.84 9.55 -52.76
CA THR A 668 -7.99 8.56 -53.83
C THR A 668 -6.59 8.31 -54.39
N ILE A 669 -6.14 7.04 -54.36
CA ILE A 669 -4.75 6.67 -54.69
C ILE A 669 -4.78 5.57 -55.71
N ASN A 670 -4.02 5.74 -56.77
CA ASN A 670 -3.82 4.70 -57.80
C ASN A 670 -2.56 3.89 -57.45
N PHE A 671 -2.75 2.60 -57.17
CA PHE A 671 -1.71 1.59 -56.95
C PHE A 671 -1.61 0.67 -58.13
N GLY A 672 -0.80 1.04 -59.12
CA GLY A 672 -0.55 0.19 -60.31
C GLY A 672 -1.79 -0.07 -61.17
N GLY A 673 -2.69 0.90 -61.32
CA GLY A 673 -3.91 0.81 -62.10
C GLY A 673 -5.21 0.57 -61.30
N ILE A 674 -5.09 0.29 -59.97
CA ILE A 674 -6.25 0.09 -59.11
C ILE A 674 -6.39 1.31 -58.22
N GLU A 675 -7.50 2.03 -58.31
CA GLU A 675 -7.81 3.14 -57.43
C GLU A 675 -8.41 2.67 -56.09
N ARG A 676 -7.88 3.21 -54.97
CA ARG A 676 -8.40 2.99 -53.62
C ARG A 676 -8.56 4.27 -52.88
N MET A 677 -9.60 4.37 -52.06
CA MET A 677 -9.81 5.48 -51.14
C MET A 677 -9.28 5.14 -49.76
N ILE A 678 -8.28 5.89 -49.29
CA ILE A 678 -7.56 5.65 -48.04
C ILE A 678 -7.46 6.97 -47.28
N MET A 679 -7.62 6.96 -45.98
CA MET A 679 -7.44 8.15 -45.15
C MET A 679 -5.96 8.51 -45.07
N SER A 680 -5.67 9.81 -45.03
CA SER A 680 -4.28 10.35 -45.01
C SER A 680 -3.45 9.84 -43.86
N SER A 681 -4.08 9.44 -42.76
CA SER A 681 -3.44 8.82 -41.58
C SER A 681 -2.79 7.46 -41.83
N PHE A 682 -3.13 6.76 -42.92
CA PHE A 682 -2.61 5.44 -43.27
C PHE A 682 -1.53 5.43 -44.35
N VAL A 683 -1.10 6.61 -44.79
CA VAL A 683 -0.11 6.75 -45.87
C VAL A 683 1.01 7.72 -45.49
N GLU A 684 2.19 7.48 -46.05
CA GLU A 684 3.37 8.35 -45.90
C GLU A 684 3.71 8.98 -47.28
N LYS A 685 4.07 10.25 -47.29
CA LYS A 685 4.50 10.91 -48.51
C LYS A 685 5.90 10.42 -48.89
N VAL A 686 6.07 9.95 -50.11
CA VAL A 686 7.39 9.62 -50.66
C VAL A 686 7.98 10.91 -51.16
N ILE A 687 9.08 11.39 -50.55
CA ILE A 687 9.77 12.64 -50.92
C ILE A 687 10.44 12.49 -52.28
#